data_79852bc3d3948fee9f8558b137c48867
#
_entry.id   79852bc3d3948fee9f8558b137c48867
#
_cell.length_a   1.000
_cell.length_b   1.000
_cell.length_c   1.000
_cell.angle_alpha   90.00
_cell.angle_beta   90.00
_cell.angle_gamma   90.00
#
_symmetry.space_group_name_H-M   'P 1'
#
loop_
_entity.id
_entity.type
_entity.pdbx_description
1 polymer ?
#
loop_
_entity_poly.entity_id
_entity_poly.type
_entity_poly.pdbx_seq_one_letter_code
_entity_poly.pdbx_strand_id
1 'polypeptide(L)'
;MKLRHGNLGSIGLLGCIAMTSVAVAQPRTPTPPTRPATPARPIAAPARPARPGQPTGPAAQVTPPATPEPAAPVTPPPPPPPPPPPPTFRVAITAGINGQFSPLVCGDSPTAPAFATIAGQLSAEPDTLAFDAGDLLGPSAITRLTVQHDMDAFTAALAASGIRVMAFGHRDLSADRAPIVAALRALGARNLRHVLSNLHCDATHRELCEVVTDADDAPVLFDSPSGRVAFISMVDPSALPLLARDRAAGLTLDPLDEAVPRAVAAARSAGAAHVIVVVDPRARHEMEQALSLADLFEAGTGPDAIVVHDLPAGTAAVQTARSGVPIVAARAGSAVVLEPGAPQVSRAARAGTTPAAVAGFVDSTRQWLCSAYAHPMPGGHLSSDLTRDQFAGLMLDVLRDRAEADVAIINRGAIRTPAGLFPLHGNVTALTIAAALPFEDSLHVARITGAVLKALATSARAEGFYLRGVSADGTKVNGRDIDAAQQYRIITTGFVATGGDGGVGDGVTYERFGATSVQDTFLAWLNIPREGDITQAPSDPADHTRWNLRWTTDVAFSSTTITNNPFVGTDLTYTVPQLSRAQSNNLRIDSLFRADADNPYFTWDNGLRLQYGRASVTPSPTMGMPNPATGPFDENLDLISYNTAFTWRWFRGERKWFHPLPVALGFVETEIDGPPSPRNPDYHHLTLRPTVGARFELLERMTLNLTAGMNWLESLAPSQVTGAKPEFAIVGSLVARPGTLFTIGGRNIDGGFSVEYTLSDPGNSDSQILRASGRLSIPLFQPLQLTLGYDLYARTVNGQAWGLAHDTTIGLRIAFSRSVQLF
;
A
#
# COMPACT_ATOMS: atom_id res chain seq x y z
N MET A 1 53.45 -17.67 -44.33
CA MET A 1 53.36 -18.38 -43.04
C MET A 1 51.92 -18.37 -42.65
N LYS A 2 51.19 -19.45 -42.85
CA LYS A 2 49.75 -19.51 -42.69
C LYS A 2 49.47 -19.74 -41.20
N LEU A 3 48.92 -18.77 -40.50
CA LEU A 3 48.34 -18.92 -39.14
C LEU A 3 46.82 -19.08 -39.28
N ARG A 4 46.35 -20.19 -38.74
CA ARG A 4 44.96 -20.62 -38.69
C ARG A 4 44.13 -19.61 -37.88
N HIS A 5 43.03 -19.15 -38.41
CA HIS A 5 41.98 -18.46 -37.71
C HIS A 5 41.30 -19.43 -36.75
N GLY A 6 41.51 -19.21 -35.44
CA GLY A 6 40.80 -19.89 -34.35
C GLY A 6 39.83 -18.91 -33.69
N ASN A 7 38.61 -19.36 -33.57
CA ASN A 7 37.48 -18.70 -32.96
C ASN A 7 37.82 -18.02 -31.62
N LEU A 8 37.96 -16.69 -31.60
CA LEU A 8 38.12 -15.87 -30.40
C LEU A 8 36.79 -15.16 -29.96
N GLY A 9 35.75 -15.29 -30.77
CA GLY A 9 34.44 -14.66 -30.46
C GLY A 9 33.60 -15.32 -29.37
N SER A 10 33.98 -16.55 -28.93
CA SER A 10 33.15 -17.31 -27.96
C SER A 10 33.64 -17.26 -26.52
N ILE A 11 34.82 -16.71 -26.26
CA ILE A 11 35.43 -16.79 -24.91
C ILE A 11 35.06 -15.62 -24.02
N GLY A 12 34.73 -14.45 -24.58
CA GLY A 12 34.40 -13.27 -23.77
C GLY A 12 32.98 -13.30 -23.16
N LEU A 13 32.04 -13.96 -23.82
CA LEU A 13 30.65 -14.01 -23.32
C LEU A 13 30.42 -15.16 -22.34
N LEU A 14 31.20 -16.26 -22.47
CA LEU A 14 31.10 -17.39 -21.53
C LEU A 14 31.80 -17.14 -20.20
N GLY A 15 32.78 -16.25 -20.14
CA GLY A 15 33.45 -15.88 -18.88
C GLY A 15 32.60 -15.16 -17.87
N CYS A 16 31.59 -14.40 -18.29
CA CYS A 16 30.63 -13.70 -17.38
C CYS A 16 29.48 -14.59 -16.93
N ILE A 17 29.16 -15.65 -17.67
CA ILE A 17 28.07 -16.59 -17.32
C ILE A 17 28.59 -17.75 -16.42
N ALA A 18 29.88 -18.06 -16.45
CA ALA A 18 30.45 -19.15 -15.69
C ALA A 18 30.67 -18.89 -14.18
N MET A 19 30.49 -17.63 -13.71
CA MET A 19 30.59 -17.33 -12.28
C MET A 19 29.27 -17.50 -11.49
N THR A 20 28.19 -17.90 -12.14
CA THR A 20 26.91 -18.15 -11.47
C THR A 20 26.47 -19.61 -11.45
N SER A 21 27.33 -20.54 -11.86
CA SER A 21 27.02 -21.97 -11.76
C SER A 21 27.45 -22.52 -10.40
N VAL A 22 26.70 -22.22 -9.37
CA VAL A 22 26.73 -23.00 -8.12
C VAL A 22 25.99 -24.30 -8.37
N ALA A 23 26.69 -25.41 -8.15
CA ALA A 23 26.23 -26.76 -8.35
C ALA A 23 24.93 -27.02 -7.60
N VAL A 24 23.85 -27.24 -8.35
CA VAL A 24 22.62 -27.81 -7.82
C VAL A 24 22.89 -29.28 -7.58
N ALA A 25 23.06 -29.67 -6.32
CA ALA A 25 23.07 -31.05 -5.89
C ALA A 25 21.68 -31.67 -6.16
N GLN A 26 21.65 -32.76 -6.93
CA GLN A 26 20.43 -33.52 -7.17
C GLN A 26 19.83 -33.99 -5.85
N PRO A 27 18.51 -33.82 -5.62
CA PRO A 27 17.88 -34.36 -4.44
C PRO A 27 17.86 -35.89 -4.48
N ARG A 28 18.42 -36.50 -3.46
CA ARG A 28 18.28 -37.93 -3.19
C ARG A 28 16.81 -38.20 -2.87
N THR A 29 16.22 -39.16 -3.55
CA THR A 29 14.91 -39.74 -3.28
C THR A 29 14.81 -40.19 -1.82
N PRO A 30 13.85 -39.73 -1.04
CA PRO A 30 13.66 -40.25 0.31
C PRO A 30 13.03 -41.63 0.28
N THR A 31 13.60 -42.52 1.05
CA THR A 31 13.06 -43.84 1.37
C THR A 31 11.75 -43.65 2.14
N PRO A 32 10.69 -44.44 1.87
CA PRO A 32 9.42 -44.26 2.58
C PRO A 32 9.55 -44.62 4.06
N PRO A 33 8.94 -43.82 4.96
CA PRO A 33 9.00 -44.13 6.38
C PRO A 33 8.11 -45.31 6.71
N THR A 34 8.66 -46.22 7.50
CA THR A 34 7.98 -47.32 8.16
C THR A 34 6.84 -46.81 9.03
N ARG A 35 5.65 -47.37 8.80
CA ARG A 35 4.40 -47.12 9.48
C ARG A 35 4.56 -47.26 11.01
N PRO A 36 4.17 -46.26 11.83
CA PRO A 36 4.12 -46.46 13.26
C PRO A 36 2.88 -47.27 13.64
N ALA A 37 3.07 -48.10 14.65
CA ALA A 37 2.04 -48.96 15.23
C ALA A 37 0.88 -48.15 15.82
N THR A 38 -0.31 -48.64 15.61
CA THR A 38 -1.60 -48.11 16.13
C THR A 38 -1.57 -47.98 17.64
N PRO A 39 -1.90 -46.83 18.24
CA PRO A 39 -2.05 -46.75 19.68
C PRO A 39 -3.39 -47.37 20.10
N ALA A 40 -3.33 -48.07 21.21
CA ALA A 40 -4.44 -48.78 21.84
C ALA A 40 -5.56 -47.81 22.23
N ARG A 41 -6.76 -48.32 22.06
CA ARG A 41 -8.05 -47.72 22.38
C ARG A 41 -8.14 -47.31 23.86
N PRO A 42 -8.61 -46.11 24.22
CA PRO A 42 -8.79 -45.74 25.61
C PRO A 42 -9.96 -46.52 26.23
N ILE A 43 -9.75 -46.98 27.42
CA ILE A 43 -10.69 -47.67 28.26
C ILE A 43 -11.82 -46.72 28.69
N ALA A 44 -13.06 -47.16 28.54
CA ALA A 44 -14.24 -46.40 28.89
C ALA A 44 -14.30 -46.11 30.39
N ALA A 45 -14.62 -44.89 30.79
CA ALA A 45 -14.88 -44.49 32.15
C ALA A 45 -16.16 -45.12 32.69
N PRO A 46 -16.21 -45.46 34.00
CA PRO A 46 -17.35 -46.16 34.57
C PRO A 46 -18.56 -45.24 34.74
N ALA A 47 -19.73 -45.86 34.50
CA ALA A 47 -21.05 -45.24 34.57
C ALA A 47 -21.38 -44.77 36.00
N ARG A 48 -21.96 -43.59 36.12
CA ARG A 48 -22.51 -43.02 37.39
C ARG A 48 -23.71 -43.87 37.85
N PRO A 49 -23.90 -44.13 39.12
CA PRO A 49 -25.02 -44.90 39.63
C PRO A 49 -26.35 -44.13 39.57
N ALA A 50 -27.42 -44.85 39.23
CA ALA A 50 -28.77 -44.37 39.16
C ALA A 50 -29.35 -44.00 40.55
N ARG A 51 -30.08 -42.91 40.59
CA ARG A 51 -30.88 -42.54 41.78
C ARG A 51 -32.10 -43.48 41.93
N PRO A 52 -32.49 -43.80 43.15
CA PRO A 52 -33.63 -44.73 43.44
C PRO A 52 -34.95 -44.07 43.12
N GLY A 53 -35.89 -44.97 42.64
CA GLY A 53 -37.20 -44.63 42.17
C GLY A 53 -38.20 -44.19 43.23
N GLN A 54 -39.13 -43.39 42.77
CA GLN A 54 -40.38 -43.10 43.47
C GLN A 54 -41.39 -44.24 43.26
N PRO A 55 -42.19 -44.53 44.23
CA PRO A 55 -43.20 -45.61 44.14
C PRO A 55 -44.48 -45.12 43.47
N THR A 56 -44.88 -45.92 42.48
CA THR A 56 -46.24 -45.89 41.90
C THR A 56 -47.21 -46.66 42.79
N GLY A 57 -48.33 -46.03 43.17
CA GLY A 57 -49.51 -46.73 43.68
C GLY A 57 -50.77 -45.96 43.37
N PRO A 58 -51.76 -46.55 42.70
CA PRO A 58 -53.06 -45.93 42.50
C PRO A 58 -54.04 -46.27 43.61
N ALA A 59 -54.59 -45.24 44.28
CA ALA A 59 -55.75 -45.46 45.08
C ALA A 59 -57.02 -45.09 44.24
N ALA A 60 -57.88 -46.08 44.10
CA ALA A 60 -59.18 -45.93 43.48
C ALA A 60 -60.11 -45.12 44.45
N GLN A 61 -60.66 -44.03 43.98
CA GLN A 61 -61.71 -43.30 44.63
C GLN A 61 -63.06 -43.65 44.07
N VAL A 62 -63.93 -44.10 44.92
CA VAL A 62 -65.31 -44.41 44.71
C VAL A 62 -66.13 -43.10 44.54
N THR A 63 -66.85 -43.00 43.43
CA THR A 63 -67.72 -41.87 43.10
C THR A 63 -69.07 -41.95 43.88
N PRO A 64 -69.49 -40.90 44.59
CA PRO A 64 -70.88 -40.81 45.12
C PRO A 64 -71.89 -40.31 44.07
N PRO A 65 -73.15 -40.62 44.12
CA PRO A 65 -74.15 -40.32 43.10
C PRO A 65 -74.46 -38.82 43.01
N ALA A 66 -74.70 -38.38 41.78
CA ALA A 66 -74.98 -37.04 41.38
C ALA A 66 -76.23 -36.44 41.93
N THR A 67 -76.10 -35.20 42.46
CA THR A 67 -77.22 -34.32 42.82
C THR A 67 -77.67 -33.55 41.59
N PRO A 68 -78.89 -33.26 41.32
CA PRO A 68 -79.30 -32.53 40.12
C PRO A 68 -78.93 -31.08 40.13
N GLU A 69 -78.36 -30.69 38.99
CA GLU A 69 -77.76 -29.40 38.71
C GLU A 69 -78.83 -28.30 38.59
N PRO A 70 -78.63 -27.14 39.21
CA PRO A 70 -79.49 -25.95 39.00
C PRO A 70 -79.05 -25.30 37.67
N ALA A 71 -80.08 -24.83 36.89
CA ALA A 71 -79.87 -24.21 35.60
C ALA A 71 -78.82 -23.11 35.58
N ALA A 72 -77.83 -23.25 34.69
CA ALA A 72 -76.75 -22.33 34.58
C ALA A 72 -77.17 -20.86 34.25
N PRO A 73 -76.56 -19.88 34.87
CA PRO A 73 -76.82 -18.48 34.54
C PRO A 73 -76.27 -18.22 33.13
N VAL A 74 -77.04 -17.55 32.29
CA VAL A 74 -76.65 -17.06 30.96
C VAL A 74 -75.46 -16.15 31.11
N THR A 75 -74.26 -16.63 30.69
CA THR A 75 -73.04 -15.86 30.67
C THR A 75 -73.13 -14.72 29.63
N PRO A 76 -72.91 -13.44 30.01
CA PRO A 76 -72.90 -12.38 28.99
C PRO A 76 -71.84 -12.65 27.92
N PRO A 77 -72.04 -12.24 26.67
CA PRO A 77 -71.03 -12.47 25.61
C PRO A 77 -69.69 -11.88 26.05
N PRO A 78 -68.53 -12.52 25.74
CA PRO A 78 -67.24 -12.05 26.08
C PRO A 78 -67.06 -10.61 25.50
N PRO A 79 -66.40 -9.70 26.19
CA PRO A 79 -66.09 -8.37 25.67
C PRO A 79 -65.30 -8.53 24.36
N PRO A 80 -65.48 -7.61 23.41
CA PRO A 80 -64.67 -7.64 22.17
C PRO A 80 -63.19 -7.67 22.50
N PRO A 81 -62.38 -8.39 21.73
CA PRO A 81 -60.91 -8.41 21.98
C PRO A 81 -60.40 -6.96 21.97
N PRO A 82 -59.46 -6.64 22.87
CA PRO A 82 -58.89 -5.30 22.86
C PRO A 82 -58.29 -4.99 21.46
N PRO A 83 -58.34 -3.74 21.01
CA PRO A 83 -57.73 -3.38 19.74
C PRO A 83 -56.28 -3.81 19.75
N PRO A 84 -55.71 -4.27 18.61
CA PRO A 84 -54.31 -4.63 18.53
C PRO A 84 -53.46 -3.45 19.01
N PRO A 85 -52.40 -3.72 19.78
CA PRO A 85 -51.51 -2.64 20.25
C PRO A 85 -50.97 -1.88 19.02
N PRO A 86 -50.82 -0.57 19.11
CA PRO A 86 -50.28 0.22 18.01
C PRO A 86 -48.93 -0.39 17.59
N PRO A 87 -48.58 -0.32 16.30
CA PRO A 87 -47.33 -0.84 15.80
C PRO A 87 -46.16 -0.20 16.56
N THR A 88 -45.35 -1.00 17.20
CA THR A 88 -44.16 -0.49 17.91
C THR A 88 -43.09 -0.16 16.89
N PHE A 89 -42.53 1.06 17.04
CA PHE A 89 -41.38 1.49 16.26
C PHE A 89 -40.13 0.71 16.67
N ARG A 90 -39.39 0.18 15.67
CA ARG A 90 -38.15 -0.58 15.90
C ARG A 90 -37.05 -0.13 14.97
N VAL A 91 -35.86 0.05 15.53
CA VAL A 91 -34.64 0.38 14.81
C VAL A 91 -33.57 -0.64 15.22
N ALA A 92 -32.93 -1.26 14.21
CA ALA A 92 -31.74 -2.07 14.46
C ALA A 92 -30.50 -1.20 14.23
N ILE A 93 -29.65 -1.08 15.24
CA ILE A 93 -28.36 -0.40 15.15
C ILE A 93 -27.28 -1.46 15.06
N THR A 94 -26.45 -1.37 14.02
CA THR A 94 -25.27 -2.21 13.83
C THR A 94 -24.00 -1.40 14.09
N ALA A 95 -22.92 -2.08 14.50
CA ALA A 95 -21.63 -1.43 14.74
C ALA A 95 -20.46 -2.41 14.58
N GLY A 96 -19.29 -1.88 14.34
CA GLY A 96 -18.03 -2.61 14.41
C GLY A 96 -17.84 -3.64 13.29
N ILE A 97 -18.39 -3.39 12.10
CA ILE A 97 -18.04 -4.15 10.90
C ILE A 97 -16.57 -3.88 10.56
N ASN A 98 -16.12 -2.63 10.62
CA ASN A 98 -14.71 -2.23 10.47
C ASN A 98 -14.03 -2.89 9.26
N GLY A 99 -14.75 -3.02 8.14
CA GLY A 99 -14.25 -3.66 6.93
C GLY A 99 -14.12 -5.19 7.00
N GLN A 100 -14.70 -5.85 8.00
CA GLN A 100 -14.69 -7.32 8.13
C GLN A 100 -15.75 -7.96 7.24
N PHE A 101 -15.56 -7.87 5.92
CA PHE A 101 -16.49 -8.40 4.91
C PHE A 101 -16.19 -9.83 4.51
N SER A 102 -15.04 -10.38 4.87
CA SER A 102 -14.64 -11.76 4.56
C SER A 102 -13.89 -12.38 5.74
N PRO A 103 -13.98 -13.71 5.92
CA PRO A 103 -13.09 -14.40 6.83
C PRO A 103 -11.64 -14.24 6.42
N LEU A 104 -10.74 -14.08 7.41
CA LEU A 104 -9.29 -13.98 7.21
C LEU A 104 -8.59 -15.33 7.27
N VAL A 105 -9.32 -16.39 7.57
CA VAL A 105 -8.80 -17.75 7.68
C VAL A 105 -9.28 -18.58 6.48
N CYS A 106 -8.35 -19.23 5.81
CA CYS A 106 -8.57 -20.03 4.60
C CYS A 106 -8.72 -21.53 4.88
N GLY A 107 -9.13 -21.91 6.08
CA GLY A 107 -9.35 -23.29 6.49
C GLY A 107 -10.79 -23.77 6.32
N ASP A 108 -11.03 -25.03 6.71
CA ASP A 108 -12.30 -25.72 6.51
C ASP A 108 -13.46 -25.21 7.41
N SER A 109 -13.17 -24.43 8.45
CA SER A 109 -14.19 -23.89 9.37
C SER A 109 -13.88 -22.41 9.69
N PRO A 110 -14.01 -21.52 8.70
CA PRO A 110 -13.77 -20.11 8.95
C PRO A 110 -14.84 -19.52 9.89
N THR A 111 -14.41 -18.71 10.85
CA THR A 111 -15.34 -17.90 11.64
C THR A 111 -16.10 -16.94 10.71
N ALA A 112 -17.41 -16.86 10.85
CA ALA A 112 -18.21 -15.92 10.06
C ALA A 112 -17.73 -14.49 10.33
N PRO A 113 -17.53 -13.65 9.29
CA PRO A 113 -17.14 -12.27 9.47
C PRO A 113 -18.29 -11.48 10.13
N ALA A 114 -17.93 -10.36 10.79
CA ALA A 114 -18.90 -9.49 11.45
C ALA A 114 -20.05 -9.09 10.54
N PHE A 115 -19.76 -8.78 9.27
CA PHE A 115 -20.75 -8.44 8.26
C PHE A 115 -21.80 -9.54 8.04
N ALA A 116 -21.37 -10.80 7.88
CA ALA A 116 -22.30 -11.91 7.67
C ALA A 116 -23.18 -12.17 8.92
N THR A 117 -22.59 -12.08 10.11
CA THR A 117 -23.29 -12.23 11.39
C THR A 117 -24.37 -11.16 11.54
N ILE A 118 -24.02 -9.90 11.29
CA ILE A 118 -24.95 -8.76 11.36
C ILE A 118 -26.07 -8.92 10.33
N ALA A 119 -25.74 -9.25 9.07
CA ALA A 119 -26.76 -9.48 8.04
C ALA A 119 -27.73 -10.60 8.42
N GLY A 120 -27.25 -11.68 9.05
CA GLY A 120 -28.08 -12.74 9.62
C GLY A 120 -29.00 -12.22 10.72
N GLN A 121 -28.48 -11.41 11.64
CA GLN A 121 -29.29 -10.81 12.71
C GLN A 121 -30.38 -9.89 12.16
N LEU A 122 -30.04 -9.04 11.17
CA LEU A 122 -31.00 -8.15 10.52
C LEU A 122 -32.11 -8.93 9.78
N SER A 123 -31.78 -10.07 9.18
CA SER A 123 -32.78 -10.92 8.53
C SER A 123 -33.81 -11.51 9.50
N ALA A 124 -33.47 -11.64 10.77
CA ALA A 124 -34.39 -12.08 11.83
C ALA A 124 -35.26 -10.97 12.39
N GLU A 125 -35.04 -9.72 11.95
CA GLU A 125 -35.78 -8.52 12.40
C GLU A 125 -36.40 -7.78 11.18
N PRO A 126 -37.30 -8.42 10.42
CA PRO A 126 -37.76 -7.90 9.12
C PRO A 126 -38.50 -6.57 9.17
N ASP A 127 -39.14 -6.28 10.33
CA ASP A 127 -39.95 -5.06 10.53
C ASP A 127 -39.17 -3.92 11.19
N THR A 128 -37.81 -3.95 11.10
CA THR A 128 -36.94 -2.92 11.65
C THR A 128 -36.27 -2.13 10.57
N LEU A 129 -36.04 -0.82 10.81
CA LEU A 129 -35.12 0.00 10.04
C LEU A 129 -33.71 -0.26 10.56
N ALA A 130 -32.79 -0.63 9.68
CA ALA A 130 -31.42 -0.94 10.09
C ALA A 130 -30.47 0.18 9.73
N PHE A 131 -29.77 0.68 10.75
CA PHE A 131 -28.77 1.74 10.68
C PHE A 131 -27.43 1.20 11.15
N ASP A 132 -26.35 1.57 10.46
CA ASP A 132 -24.98 1.29 10.91
C ASP A 132 -24.43 2.53 11.63
N ALA A 133 -23.81 2.32 12.78
CA ALA A 133 -23.33 3.38 13.66
C ALA A 133 -21.98 3.99 13.23
N GLY A 134 -21.46 3.60 12.08
CA GLY A 134 -20.23 4.14 11.51
C GLY A 134 -19.04 3.19 11.55
N ASP A 135 -17.97 3.66 10.95
CA ASP A 135 -16.73 2.89 10.73
C ASP A 135 -16.99 1.57 9.96
N LEU A 136 -18.01 1.58 9.09
CA LEU A 136 -18.39 0.41 8.31
C LEU A 136 -17.29 0.01 7.32
N LEU A 137 -16.86 0.97 6.51
CA LEU A 137 -15.85 0.76 5.49
C LEU A 137 -14.46 0.68 6.11
N GLY A 138 -14.21 1.52 7.11
CA GLY A 138 -12.99 1.64 7.89
C GLY A 138 -11.72 1.62 7.05
N PRO A 139 -10.58 1.93 7.57
CA PRO A 139 -9.35 1.63 6.88
C PRO A 139 -9.06 0.12 7.03
N SER A 140 -9.44 -0.64 6.03
CA SER A 140 -9.23 -2.10 5.97
C SER A 140 -8.67 -2.48 4.61
N ALA A 141 -7.54 -3.21 4.61
CA ALA A 141 -7.01 -3.77 3.36
C ALA A 141 -8.03 -4.68 2.68
N ILE A 142 -8.81 -5.42 3.47
CA ILE A 142 -9.86 -6.30 2.93
C ILE A 142 -10.91 -5.48 2.21
N THR A 143 -11.40 -4.40 2.79
CA THR A 143 -12.35 -3.50 2.12
C THR A 143 -11.77 -2.96 0.83
N ARG A 144 -10.56 -2.42 0.88
CA ARG A 144 -9.88 -1.86 -0.29
C ARG A 144 -9.71 -2.91 -1.39
N LEU A 145 -9.16 -4.07 -1.07
CA LEU A 145 -8.95 -5.16 -2.02
C LEU A 145 -10.28 -5.65 -2.60
N THR A 146 -11.31 -5.80 -1.76
CA THR A 146 -12.65 -6.25 -2.19
C THR A 146 -13.31 -5.23 -3.11
N VAL A 147 -13.28 -3.95 -2.75
CA VAL A 147 -13.82 -2.85 -3.55
C VAL A 147 -13.11 -2.73 -4.89
N GLN A 148 -11.78 -2.89 -4.91
CA GLN A 148 -10.98 -2.86 -6.14
C GLN A 148 -11.21 -4.08 -7.02
N HIS A 149 -11.50 -5.24 -6.41
CA HIS A 149 -11.73 -6.48 -7.14
C HIS A 149 -13.12 -6.52 -7.78
N ASP A 150 -14.16 -6.21 -7.01
CA ASP A 150 -15.57 -6.26 -7.49
C ASP A 150 -16.46 -5.29 -6.68
N MET A 151 -16.50 -4.03 -7.12
CA MET A 151 -17.34 -2.98 -6.52
C MET A 151 -18.84 -3.31 -6.59
N ASP A 152 -19.27 -3.93 -7.68
CA ASP A 152 -20.71 -4.22 -7.89
C ASP A 152 -21.18 -5.33 -6.94
N ALA A 153 -20.41 -6.40 -6.79
CA ALA A 153 -20.73 -7.47 -5.84
C ALA A 153 -20.70 -6.95 -4.40
N PHE A 154 -19.70 -6.10 -4.05
CA PHE A 154 -19.59 -5.48 -2.75
C PHE A 154 -20.83 -4.64 -2.39
N THR A 155 -21.22 -3.73 -3.29
CA THR A 155 -22.35 -2.83 -3.05
C THR A 155 -23.70 -3.58 -3.08
N ALA A 156 -23.81 -4.63 -3.90
CA ALA A 156 -24.99 -5.52 -3.92
C ALA A 156 -25.15 -6.28 -2.59
N ALA A 157 -24.04 -6.80 -2.04
CA ALA A 157 -24.06 -7.49 -0.76
C ALA A 157 -24.45 -6.56 0.40
N LEU A 158 -23.93 -5.33 0.42
CA LEU A 158 -24.34 -4.33 1.41
C LEU A 158 -25.83 -3.99 1.28
N ALA A 159 -26.34 -3.77 0.08
CA ALA A 159 -27.78 -3.55 -0.12
C ALA A 159 -28.62 -4.74 0.35
N ALA A 160 -28.15 -5.97 0.14
CA ALA A 160 -28.82 -7.21 0.56
C ALA A 160 -28.72 -7.49 2.07
N SER A 161 -27.80 -6.84 2.78
CA SER A 161 -27.64 -7.04 4.24
C SER A 161 -28.81 -6.51 5.07
N GLY A 162 -29.62 -5.61 4.50
CA GLY A 162 -30.72 -4.95 5.18
C GLY A 162 -30.36 -3.57 5.76
N ILE A 163 -29.08 -3.19 5.81
CA ILE A 163 -28.65 -1.84 6.21
C ILE A 163 -29.21 -0.82 5.22
N ARG A 164 -29.81 0.26 5.72
CA ARG A 164 -30.42 1.34 4.94
C ARG A 164 -29.67 2.66 5.04
N VAL A 165 -29.06 2.89 6.21
CA VAL A 165 -28.31 4.10 6.50
C VAL A 165 -27.01 3.72 7.15
N MET A 166 -25.97 4.44 6.79
CA MET A 166 -24.64 4.29 7.35
C MET A 166 -24.20 5.65 7.91
N ALA A 167 -23.92 5.70 9.19
CA ALA A 167 -23.15 6.78 9.76
C ALA A 167 -21.73 6.77 9.16
N PHE A 168 -21.17 7.94 8.96
CA PHE A 168 -19.80 8.06 8.50
C PHE A 168 -18.93 8.40 9.69
N GLY A 169 -18.09 7.44 10.12
CA GLY A 169 -17.29 7.56 11.32
C GLY A 169 -15.91 8.18 11.06
N HIS A 170 -15.17 8.45 12.13
CA HIS A 170 -13.82 9.04 12.04
C HIS A 170 -12.83 8.13 11.30
N ARG A 171 -13.01 6.80 11.38
CA ARG A 171 -12.16 5.85 10.65
C ARG A 171 -12.47 5.84 9.16
N ASP A 172 -13.71 6.06 8.76
CA ASP A 172 -14.08 6.23 7.36
C ASP A 172 -13.44 7.51 6.78
N LEU A 173 -13.37 8.59 7.59
CA LEU A 173 -12.66 9.83 7.23
C LEU A 173 -11.15 9.63 7.03
N SER A 174 -10.57 8.62 7.65
CA SER A 174 -9.14 8.29 7.52
C SER A 174 -8.80 7.55 6.22
N ALA A 175 -9.78 7.06 5.48
CA ALA A 175 -9.57 6.31 4.23
C ALA A 175 -9.17 7.21 3.06
N ASP A 176 -8.62 6.60 1.99
CA ASP A 176 -8.30 7.30 0.74
C ASP A 176 -9.54 7.91 0.12
N ARG A 177 -9.52 9.22 -0.10
CA ARG A 177 -10.71 10.00 -0.46
C ARG A 177 -11.35 9.55 -1.77
N ALA A 178 -10.58 9.42 -2.84
CA ALA A 178 -11.12 9.06 -4.15
C ALA A 178 -11.78 7.67 -4.19
N PRO A 179 -11.17 6.59 -3.66
CA PRO A 179 -11.83 5.28 -3.57
C PRO A 179 -13.08 5.30 -2.70
N ILE A 180 -13.07 6.02 -1.57
CA ILE A 180 -14.22 6.04 -0.68
C ILE A 180 -15.40 6.80 -1.30
N VAL A 181 -15.16 7.94 -1.96
CA VAL A 181 -16.20 8.69 -2.68
C VAL A 181 -16.81 7.84 -3.79
N ALA A 182 -16.00 7.06 -4.51
CA ALA A 182 -16.50 6.13 -5.54
C ALA A 182 -17.39 5.04 -4.93
N ALA A 183 -16.97 4.44 -3.81
CA ALA A 183 -17.77 3.44 -3.10
C ALA A 183 -19.10 4.02 -2.57
N LEU A 184 -19.07 5.20 -1.97
CA LEU A 184 -20.25 5.88 -1.45
C LEU A 184 -21.25 6.23 -2.57
N ARG A 185 -20.78 6.70 -3.72
CA ARG A 185 -21.63 6.93 -4.91
C ARG A 185 -22.29 5.65 -5.40
N ALA A 186 -21.54 4.57 -5.47
CA ALA A 186 -22.07 3.25 -5.89
C ALA A 186 -23.12 2.71 -4.89
N LEU A 187 -22.90 2.90 -3.58
CA LEU A 187 -23.87 2.57 -2.54
C LEU A 187 -25.12 3.44 -2.60
N GLY A 188 -24.94 4.76 -2.81
CA GLY A 188 -26.05 5.70 -3.00
C GLY A 188 -26.95 5.33 -4.18
N ALA A 189 -26.37 4.85 -5.29
CA ALA A 189 -27.11 4.33 -6.44
C ALA A 189 -27.98 3.08 -6.11
N ARG A 190 -27.68 2.39 -5.00
CA ARG A 190 -28.46 1.26 -4.44
C ARG A 190 -29.36 1.67 -3.26
N ASN A 191 -29.64 2.95 -3.10
CA ASN A 191 -30.48 3.51 -2.04
C ASN A 191 -29.93 3.33 -0.60
N LEU A 192 -28.64 3.15 -0.42
CA LEU A 192 -28.01 3.26 0.88
C LEU A 192 -27.64 4.73 1.12
N ARG A 193 -28.14 5.29 2.23
CA ARG A 193 -27.82 6.68 2.63
C ARG A 193 -26.60 6.69 3.51
N HIS A 194 -25.75 7.73 3.34
CA HIS A 194 -24.60 7.99 4.19
C HIS A 194 -24.87 9.30 4.91
N VAL A 195 -24.56 9.36 6.20
CA VAL A 195 -24.90 10.53 7.03
C VAL A 195 -23.72 10.92 7.90
N LEU A 196 -23.33 12.19 7.80
CA LEU A 196 -22.49 12.89 8.77
C LEU A 196 -22.93 14.34 8.86
N SER A 197 -23.67 14.65 9.92
CA SER A 197 -24.49 15.86 10.02
C SER A 197 -23.75 17.10 10.53
N ASN A 198 -22.47 17.00 10.89
CA ASN A 198 -21.67 18.13 11.34
C ASN A 198 -20.42 18.35 10.50
N LEU A 199 -20.36 17.77 9.29
CA LEU A 199 -19.22 17.90 8.38
C LEU A 199 -19.42 19.06 7.40
N HIS A 200 -18.38 19.87 7.26
CA HIS A 200 -18.28 20.90 6.22
C HIS A 200 -17.02 20.66 5.39
N CYS A 201 -17.15 20.88 4.07
CA CYS A 201 -16.06 20.74 3.12
C CYS A 201 -15.76 22.08 2.44
N ASP A 202 -14.50 22.41 2.23
CA ASP A 202 -14.12 23.50 1.36
C ASP A 202 -14.43 23.20 -0.12
N ALA A 203 -14.27 24.20 -0.99
CA ALA A 203 -14.57 24.06 -2.42
C ALA A 203 -13.72 22.97 -3.13
N THR A 204 -12.53 22.67 -2.61
CA THR A 204 -11.62 21.68 -3.20
C THR A 204 -12.01 20.25 -2.85
N HIS A 205 -12.69 20.07 -1.70
CA HIS A 205 -13.05 18.76 -1.16
C HIS A 205 -14.55 18.49 -1.18
N ARG A 206 -15.29 19.28 -1.93
CA ARG A 206 -16.74 19.24 -2.05
C ARG A 206 -17.31 17.86 -2.39
N GLU A 207 -16.58 17.06 -3.16
CA GLU A 207 -17.01 15.71 -3.58
C GLU A 207 -17.35 14.78 -2.42
N LEU A 208 -16.67 14.89 -1.28
CA LEU A 208 -17.00 14.09 -0.10
C LEU A 208 -18.34 14.54 0.50
N CYS A 209 -18.54 15.82 0.70
CA CYS A 209 -19.78 16.35 1.25
C CYS A 209 -20.99 16.10 0.35
N GLU A 210 -20.79 16.03 -0.98
CA GLU A 210 -21.86 15.72 -1.95
C GLU A 210 -22.36 14.27 -1.86
N VAL A 211 -21.52 13.34 -1.41
CA VAL A 211 -21.91 11.93 -1.28
C VAL A 211 -22.30 11.54 0.15
N VAL A 212 -21.76 12.24 1.13
CA VAL A 212 -22.19 12.13 2.53
C VAL A 212 -23.32 13.12 2.69
N THR A 213 -24.55 12.63 2.70
CA THR A 213 -25.75 13.45 2.74
C THR A 213 -25.72 14.29 4.00
N ASP A 214 -25.44 15.58 3.85
CA ASP A 214 -25.92 16.61 4.74
C ASP A 214 -25.23 17.97 4.62
N ALA A 215 -24.95 18.36 3.39
CA ALA A 215 -24.37 19.67 3.12
C ALA A 215 -25.27 20.86 3.54
N ASP A 216 -26.57 20.62 3.80
CA ASP A 216 -27.56 21.66 4.01
C ASP A 216 -28.32 21.49 5.34
N ASP A 217 -27.78 20.86 6.36
CA ASP A 217 -28.44 20.60 7.67
C ASP A 217 -29.79 19.87 7.54
N ALA A 218 -30.08 19.26 6.40
CA ALA A 218 -31.37 18.60 6.18
C ALA A 218 -31.35 17.17 6.78
N PRO A 219 -32.21 16.87 7.75
CA PRO A 219 -32.22 15.58 8.40
C PRO A 219 -32.63 14.47 7.41
N VAL A 220 -31.94 13.36 7.47
CA VAL A 220 -32.31 12.16 6.71
C VAL A 220 -33.52 11.50 7.38
N LEU A 221 -34.65 11.51 6.68
CA LEU A 221 -35.91 11.00 7.17
C LEU A 221 -36.32 9.71 6.49
N PHE A 222 -36.87 8.80 7.28
CA PHE A 222 -37.41 7.52 6.79
C PHE A 222 -38.85 7.36 7.29
N ASP A 223 -39.75 6.90 6.41
CA ASP A 223 -41.10 6.56 6.80
C ASP A 223 -41.13 5.22 7.54
N SER A 224 -41.84 5.17 8.66
CA SER A 224 -42.10 3.94 9.41
C SER A 224 -43.59 3.87 9.77
N PRO A 225 -44.11 2.68 10.15
CA PRO A 225 -45.51 2.51 10.56
C PRO A 225 -45.92 3.41 11.75
N SER A 226 -44.95 3.82 12.58
CA SER A 226 -45.16 4.65 13.77
C SER A 226 -44.85 6.15 13.54
N GLY A 227 -44.57 6.57 12.32
CA GLY A 227 -44.19 7.93 11.94
C GLY A 227 -42.82 8.03 11.34
N ARG A 228 -42.39 9.23 10.94
CA ARG A 228 -41.06 9.45 10.35
C ARG A 228 -39.99 9.36 11.40
N VAL A 229 -38.88 8.74 11.00
CA VAL A 229 -37.65 8.58 11.80
C VAL A 229 -36.53 9.43 11.20
N ALA A 230 -35.96 10.30 12.01
CA ALA A 230 -34.72 10.98 11.65
C ALA A 230 -33.53 10.20 12.14
N PHE A 231 -32.52 10.09 11.28
CA PHE A 231 -31.23 9.55 11.61
C PHE A 231 -30.19 10.66 11.49
N ILE A 232 -29.45 10.92 12.56
CA ILE A 232 -28.42 11.95 12.67
C ILE A 232 -27.12 11.26 13.07
N SER A 233 -26.03 11.56 12.38
CA SER A 233 -24.71 11.07 12.72
C SER A 233 -23.74 12.22 12.87
N MET A 234 -22.90 12.17 13.89
CA MET A 234 -21.89 13.20 14.16
C MET A 234 -20.57 12.60 14.64
N VAL A 235 -19.49 13.23 14.22
CA VAL A 235 -18.12 12.92 14.65
C VAL A 235 -17.60 14.06 15.51
N ASP A 236 -16.93 13.73 16.60
CA ASP A 236 -16.30 14.74 17.47
C ASP A 236 -15.20 15.49 16.70
N PRO A 237 -15.18 16.84 16.73
CA PRO A 237 -14.16 17.64 16.04
C PRO A 237 -12.71 17.28 16.42
N SER A 238 -12.51 16.74 17.62
CA SER A 238 -11.18 16.28 18.07
C SER A 238 -10.65 15.07 17.30
N ALA A 239 -11.47 14.46 16.44
CA ALA A 239 -11.02 13.41 15.52
C ALA A 239 -10.17 13.96 14.37
N LEU A 240 -10.40 15.19 13.88
CA LEU A 240 -9.66 15.77 12.75
C LEU A 240 -8.14 15.86 12.99
N PRO A 241 -7.66 16.33 14.16
CA PRO A 241 -6.24 16.36 14.45
C PRO A 241 -5.57 14.96 14.54
N LEU A 242 -6.37 13.90 14.62
CA LEU A 242 -5.86 12.52 14.63
C LEU A 242 -5.66 11.97 13.22
N LEU A 243 -6.28 12.58 12.22
CA LEU A 243 -6.13 12.20 10.82
C LEU A 243 -4.80 12.69 10.25
N ALA A 244 -4.31 12.02 9.21
CA ALA A 244 -3.22 12.55 8.40
C ALA A 244 -3.64 13.91 7.79
N ARG A 245 -2.71 14.85 7.67
CA ARG A 245 -2.99 16.22 7.25
C ARG A 245 -3.70 16.32 5.90
N ASP A 246 -3.34 15.45 4.96
CA ASP A 246 -3.98 15.38 3.65
C ASP A 246 -5.43 14.87 3.73
N ARG A 247 -5.75 14.06 4.75
CA ARG A 247 -7.11 13.56 5.01
C ARG A 247 -7.98 14.57 5.72
N ALA A 248 -7.41 15.32 6.66
CA ALA A 248 -8.09 16.39 7.37
C ALA A 248 -8.23 17.68 6.55
N ALA A 249 -7.41 17.84 5.48
CA ALA A 249 -7.39 19.06 4.68
C ALA A 249 -8.77 19.40 4.10
N GLY A 250 -9.19 20.65 4.29
CA GLY A 250 -10.45 21.17 3.78
C GLY A 250 -11.69 20.66 4.49
N LEU A 251 -11.57 19.92 5.59
CA LEU A 251 -12.68 19.45 6.40
C LEU A 251 -12.76 20.25 7.69
N THR A 252 -13.99 20.59 8.09
CA THR A 252 -14.29 21.10 9.41
C THR A 252 -15.51 20.38 9.98
N LEU A 253 -15.55 20.23 11.30
CA LEU A 253 -16.66 19.62 12.02
C LEU A 253 -17.18 20.62 13.04
N ASP A 254 -18.51 20.82 13.08
CA ASP A 254 -19.11 21.63 14.12
C ASP A 254 -19.00 20.96 15.50
N PRO A 255 -18.85 21.76 16.57
CA PRO A 255 -18.89 21.28 17.95
C PRO A 255 -20.17 20.50 18.25
N LEU A 256 -20.05 19.35 18.94
CA LEU A 256 -21.20 18.47 19.18
C LEU A 256 -22.29 19.11 20.06
N ASP A 257 -21.89 19.93 21.02
CA ASP A 257 -22.79 20.64 21.94
C ASP A 257 -23.67 21.68 21.24
N GLU A 258 -23.24 22.19 20.10
CA GLU A 258 -24.02 23.10 19.24
C GLU A 258 -24.78 22.35 18.17
N ALA A 259 -24.11 21.39 17.51
CA ALA A 259 -24.64 20.68 16.35
C ALA A 259 -25.75 19.68 16.71
N VAL A 260 -25.64 18.95 17.80
CA VAL A 260 -26.65 17.95 18.20
C VAL A 260 -28.01 18.60 18.50
N PRO A 261 -28.11 19.64 19.34
CA PRO A 261 -29.40 20.31 19.56
C PRO A 261 -30.00 20.91 18.30
N ARG A 262 -29.18 21.54 17.46
CA ARG A 262 -29.60 22.14 16.17
C ARG A 262 -30.21 21.08 15.25
N ALA A 263 -29.53 19.94 15.05
CA ALA A 263 -29.98 18.87 14.17
C ALA A 263 -31.22 18.15 14.71
N VAL A 264 -31.34 17.95 16.03
CA VAL A 264 -32.55 17.39 16.65
C VAL A 264 -33.75 18.31 16.43
N ALA A 265 -33.58 19.64 16.64
CA ALA A 265 -34.62 20.60 16.43
C ALA A 265 -35.04 20.66 14.94
N ALA A 266 -34.08 20.63 14.02
CA ALA A 266 -34.35 20.57 12.58
C ALA A 266 -35.15 19.31 12.20
N ALA A 267 -34.76 18.15 12.74
CA ALA A 267 -35.45 16.89 12.51
C ALA A 267 -36.91 16.92 13.00
N ARG A 268 -37.14 17.43 14.21
CA ARG A 268 -38.49 17.58 14.77
C ARG A 268 -39.32 18.55 13.93
N SER A 269 -38.72 19.68 13.50
CA SER A 269 -39.38 20.66 12.63
C SER A 269 -39.71 20.10 11.24
N ALA A 270 -38.92 19.16 10.73
CA ALA A 270 -39.20 18.41 9.50
C ALA A 270 -40.24 17.31 9.66
N GLY A 271 -40.83 17.16 10.87
CA GLY A 271 -41.90 16.23 11.18
C GLY A 271 -41.43 14.82 11.57
N ALA A 272 -40.19 14.68 12.09
CA ALA A 272 -39.75 13.44 12.64
C ALA A 272 -40.49 13.09 13.92
N ALA A 273 -41.17 11.96 13.93
CA ALA A 273 -41.81 11.41 15.14
C ALA A 273 -40.74 10.81 16.09
N HIS A 274 -39.70 10.23 15.51
CA HIS A 274 -38.60 9.67 16.24
C HIS A 274 -37.25 10.22 15.73
N VAL A 275 -36.30 10.43 16.66
CA VAL A 275 -34.98 10.98 16.36
C VAL A 275 -33.91 10.09 17.02
N ILE A 276 -33.04 9.48 16.20
CA ILE A 276 -31.91 8.69 16.66
C ILE A 276 -30.63 9.46 16.32
N VAL A 277 -29.81 9.71 17.32
CA VAL A 277 -28.51 10.37 17.14
C VAL A 277 -27.40 9.34 17.35
N VAL A 278 -26.51 9.20 16.38
CA VAL A 278 -25.27 8.45 16.51
C VAL A 278 -24.14 9.44 16.72
N VAL A 279 -23.38 9.24 17.76
CA VAL A 279 -22.18 10.05 18.04
C VAL A 279 -20.98 9.12 17.96
N ASP A 280 -20.01 9.51 17.13
CA ASP A 280 -18.70 8.91 17.08
C ASP A 280 -17.73 9.78 17.91
N PRO A 281 -17.57 9.48 19.21
CA PRO A 281 -16.84 10.31 20.12
C PRO A 281 -15.37 9.93 20.13
N ARG A 282 -14.55 10.80 20.68
CA ARG A 282 -13.15 10.52 20.92
C ARG A 282 -12.96 9.42 21.96
N ALA A 283 -12.17 8.40 21.63
CA ALA A 283 -11.83 7.29 22.49
C ALA A 283 -11.41 7.73 23.90
N ARG A 284 -12.04 7.19 24.93
CA ARG A 284 -11.86 7.24 26.39
C ARG A 284 -12.92 7.99 27.22
N HIS A 285 -13.77 8.85 26.61
CA HIS A 285 -14.82 9.57 27.36
C HIS A 285 -16.19 9.49 26.66
N GLU A 286 -16.36 8.46 25.87
CA GLU A 286 -17.50 8.31 24.94
C GLU A 286 -18.85 8.37 25.68
N MET A 287 -18.97 7.64 26.77
CA MET A 287 -20.19 7.61 27.54
C MET A 287 -20.43 8.93 28.29
N GLU A 288 -19.39 9.54 28.87
CA GLU A 288 -19.49 10.83 29.56
C GLU A 288 -19.88 11.95 28.59
N GLN A 289 -19.34 11.96 27.41
CA GLN A 289 -19.67 12.93 26.38
C GLN A 289 -21.11 12.74 25.90
N ALA A 290 -21.56 11.52 25.67
CA ALA A 290 -22.94 11.24 25.29
C ALA A 290 -23.93 11.63 26.39
N LEU A 291 -23.59 11.39 27.66
CA LEU A 291 -24.40 11.86 28.82
C LEU A 291 -24.48 13.38 28.87
N SER A 292 -23.33 14.06 28.66
CA SER A 292 -23.31 15.53 28.64
C SER A 292 -24.15 16.11 27.50
N LEU A 293 -24.09 15.51 26.30
CA LEU A 293 -24.92 15.90 25.17
C LEU A 293 -26.40 15.68 25.43
N ALA A 294 -26.74 14.54 26.00
CA ALA A 294 -28.12 14.22 26.38
C ALA A 294 -28.67 15.21 27.42
N ASP A 295 -27.85 15.65 28.37
CA ASP A 295 -28.25 16.62 29.42
C ASP A 295 -28.41 18.07 28.94
N LEU A 296 -28.10 18.35 27.66
CA LEU A 296 -28.42 19.64 27.02
C LEU A 296 -29.92 19.81 26.73
N PHE A 297 -30.71 18.74 26.78
CA PHE A 297 -32.14 18.77 26.47
C PHE A 297 -32.98 18.85 27.72
N GLU A 298 -34.10 19.56 27.61
CA GLU A 298 -35.16 19.46 28.61
C GLU A 298 -35.89 18.12 28.48
N ALA A 299 -36.48 17.67 29.55
CA ALA A 299 -37.18 16.38 29.57
C ALA A 299 -38.26 16.33 28.47
N GLY A 300 -38.14 15.34 27.59
CA GLY A 300 -39.08 15.11 26.47
C GLY A 300 -38.82 15.94 25.22
N THR A 301 -37.80 16.80 25.18
CA THR A 301 -37.45 17.58 23.96
C THR A 301 -36.26 16.99 23.19
N GLY A 302 -35.53 16.05 23.78
CA GLY A 302 -34.33 15.44 23.22
C GLY A 302 -34.61 14.37 22.15
N PRO A 303 -33.55 13.72 21.66
CA PRO A 303 -33.68 12.56 20.81
C PRO A 303 -34.27 11.36 21.58
N ASP A 304 -34.83 10.38 20.85
CA ASP A 304 -35.37 9.17 21.43
C ASP A 304 -34.25 8.22 21.89
N ALA A 305 -33.05 8.32 21.30
CA ALA A 305 -31.82 7.67 21.78
C ALA A 305 -30.56 8.38 21.24
N ILE A 306 -29.51 8.38 22.05
CA ILE A 306 -28.13 8.63 21.58
C ILE A 306 -27.40 7.29 21.55
N VAL A 307 -26.81 6.97 20.41
CA VAL A 307 -26.06 5.74 20.18
C VAL A 307 -24.57 6.06 20.15
N VAL A 308 -23.80 5.28 20.89
CA VAL A 308 -22.33 5.30 20.86
C VAL A 308 -21.81 3.91 20.51
N HIS A 309 -20.68 3.83 19.85
CA HIS A 309 -20.07 2.56 19.43
C HIS A 309 -18.62 2.47 19.91
N ASP A 310 -18.00 1.28 19.74
CA ASP A 310 -16.59 1.00 20.12
C ASP A 310 -16.27 1.11 21.62
N LEU A 311 -17.30 0.99 22.48
CA LEU A 311 -17.09 1.07 23.91
C LEU A 311 -16.31 -0.14 24.47
N PRO A 312 -15.53 0.05 25.55
CA PRO A 312 -14.82 -1.03 26.22
C PRO A 312 -15.74 -2.18 26.65
N ALA A 313 -15.19 -3.40 26.64
CA ALA A 313 -15.90 -4.57 27.15
C ALA A 313 -16.32 -4.34 28.62
N GLY A 314 -17.59 -4.63 28.96
CA GLY A 314 -18.14 -4.43 30.29
C GLY A 314 -18.92 -3.12 30.48
N THR A 315 -18.91 -2.20 29.50
CA THR A 315 -19.78 -1.02 29.55
C THR A 315 -21.26 -1.44 29.54
N ALA A 316 -22.08 -0.77 30.36
CA ALA A 316 -23.53 -1.01 30.41
C ALA A 316 -24.15 -0.80 29.02
N ALA A 317 -25.05 -1.68 28.62
CA ALA A 317 -25.70 -1.63 27.31
C ALA A 317 -26.59 -0.39 27.13
N VAL A 318 -27.14 0.12 28.23
CA VAL A 318 -27.97 1.34 28.25
C VAL A 318 -27.68 2.12 29.52
N GLN A 319 -27.56 3.44 29.37
CA GLN A 319 -27.57 4.41 30.46
C GLN A 319 -28.61 5.47 30.15
N THR A 320 -29.20 6.05 31.17
CA THR A 320 -30.19 7.11 31.00
C THR A 320 -29.63 8.41 31.56
N ALA A 321 -29.62 9.46 30.75
CA ALA A 321 -29.22 10.81 31.16
C ALA A 321 -30.25 11.43 32.12
N ARG A 322 -29.90 12.54 32.78
CA ARG A 322 -30.81 13.30 33.67
C ARG A 322 -32.03 13.84 32.92
N SER A 323 -31.87 14.16 31.67
CA SER A 323 -32.97 14.57 30.77
C SER A 323 -33.95 13.43 30.43
N GLY A 324 -33.66 12.19 30.81
CA GLY A 324 -34.42 11.00 30.45
C GLY A 324 -34.04 10.39 29.10
N VAL A 325 -33.12 10.98 28.34
CA VAL A 325 -32.64 10.45 27.07
C VAL A 325 -31.80 9.19 27.31
N PRO A 326 -32.15 8.06 26.70
CA PRO A 326 -31.33 6.84 26.78
C PRO A 326 -30.11 6.93 25.91
N ILE A 327 -28.95 6.47 26.42
CA ILE A 327 -27.72 6.29 25.68
C ILE A 327 -27.48 4.80 25.51
N VAL A 328 -27.36 4.38 24.28
CA VAL A 328 -27.25 2.97 23.89
C VAL A 328 -25.87 2.66 23.37
N ALA A 329 -25.23 1.66 23.98
CA ALA A 329 -23.94 1.13 23.55
C ALA A 329 -24.14 0.11 22.42
N ALA A 330 -23.75 0.47 21.18
CA ALA A 330 -23.69 -0.49 20.07
C ALA A 330 -22.38 -1.27 20.14
N ARG A 331 -22.50 -2.62 20.22
CA ARG A 331 -21.34 -3.50 20.37
C ARG A 331 -20.80 -3.94 19.01
N ALA A 332 -19.49 -3.98 18.91
CA ALA A 332 -18.81 -4.42 17.70
C ALA A 332 -19.26 -5.81 17.24
N GLY A 333 -19.53 -5.96 15.94
CA GLY A 333 -19.91 -7.21 15.29
C GLY A 333 -21.32 -7.71 15.66
N SER A 334 -22.19 -6.86 16.17
CA SER A 334 -23.56 -7.22 16.53
C SER A 334 -24.57 -6.12 16.23
N ALA A 335 -25.85 -6.50 16.14
CA ALA A 335 -26.97 -5.58 16.06
C ALA A 335 -27.72 -5.47 17.37
N VAL A 336 -28.16 -4.26 17.71
CA VAL A 336 -29.01 -3.94 18.86
C VAL A 336 -30.32 -3.40 18.33
N VAL A 337 -31.45 -3.95 18.76
CA VAL A 337 -32.78 -3.44 18.42
C VAL A 337 -33.22 -2.45 19.47
N LEU A 338 -33.54 -1.23 19.05
CA LEU A 338 -34.13 -0.17 19.86
C LEU A 338 -35.64 -0.19 19.71
N GLU A 339 -36.35 -0.05 20.83
CA GLU A 339 -37.80 0.09 20.90
C GLU A 339 -38.10 1.35 21.73
N PRO A 340 -38.03 2.54 21.14
CA PRO A 340 -38.29 3.79 21.86
C PRO A 340 -39.66 3.79 22.53
N GLY A 341 -39.70 4.26 23.78
CA GLY A 341 -40.93 4.28 24.59
C GLY A 341 -41.27 2.94 25.28
N ALA A 342 -40.52 1.87 25.03
CA ALA A 342 -40.64 0.62 25.76
C ALA A 342 -39.91 0.68 27.12
N PRO A 343 -40.36 -0.09 28.14
CA PRO A 343 -39.65 -0.17 29.43
C PRO A 343 -38.19 -0.65 29.29
N GLN A 344 -37.91 -1.46 28.28
CA GLN A 344 -36.56 -1.88 27.88
C GLN A 344 -36.26 -1.29 26.52
N VAL A 345 -35.50 -0.19 26.50
CA VAL A 345 -35.22 0.60 25.31
C VAL A 345 -34.40 -0.18 24.28
N SER A 346 -33.59 -1.16 24.69
CA SER A 346 -32.78 -1.93 23.79
C SER A 346 -32.63 -3.39 24.14
N ARG A 347 -32.49 -4.23 23.13
CA ARG A 347 -32.16 -5.65 23.25
C ARG A 347 -31.19 -6.09 22.16
N ALA A 348 -30.46 -7.16 22.38
CA ALA A 348 -29.69 -7.78 21.30
C ALA A 348 -30.65 -8.26 20.19
N ALA A 349 -30.22 -8.10 18.93
CA ALA A 349 -30.93 -8.69 17.80
C ALA A 349 -30.88 -10.21 17.87
N ARG A 350 -31.95 -10.87 17.37
CA ARG A 350 -32.02 -12.32 17.30
C ARG A 350 -30.99 -12.86 16.29
N ALA A 351 -30.46 -14.05 16.56
CA ALA A 351 -29.71 -14.78 15.56
C ALA A 351 -30.61 -15.16 14.39
N GLY A 352 -30.14 -14.98 13.19
CA GLY A 352 -30.87 -15.31 11.95
C GLY A 352 -29.96 -15.88 10.89
N THR A 353 -30.55 -16.24 9.76
CA THR A 353 -29.81 -16.81 8.63
C THR A 353 -29.26 -15.67 7.76
N THR A 354 -27.98 -15.72 7.46
CA THR A 354 -27.35 -14.78 6.54
C THR A 354 -28.04 -14.84 5.17
N PRO A 355 -28.47 -13.71 4.59
CA PRO A 355 -29.10 -13.69 3.26
C PRO A 355 -28.18 -14.32 2.21
N ALA A 356 -28.75 -15.09 1.26
CA ALA A 356 -28.00 -15.83 0.26
C ALA A 356 -27.03 -14.96 -0.56
N ALA A 357 -27.44 -13.73 -0.90
CA ALA A 357 -26.60 -12.78 -1.62
C ALA A 357 -25.36 -12.35 -0.81
N VAL A 358 -25.54 -12.15 0.51
CA VAL A 358 -24.44 -11.83 1.42
C VAL A 358 -23.52 -13.03 1.60
N ALA A 359 -24.08 -14.23 1.81
CA ALA A 359 -23.30 -15.45 1.97
C ALA A 359 -22.48 -15.74 0.69
N GLY A 360 -23.09 -15.64 -0.47
CA GLY A 360 -22.41 -15.83 -1.76
C GLY A 360 -21.26 -14.83 -1.98
N PHE A 361 -21.46 -13.55 -1.63
CA PHE A 361 -20.43 -12.55 -1.68
C PHE A 361 -19.26 -12.85 -0.71
N VAL A 362 -19.56 -13.20 0.53
CA VAL A 362 -18.56 -13.57 1.53
C VAL A 362 -17.73 -14.76 1.07
N ASP A 363 -18.37 -15.78 0.52
CA ASP A 363 -17.70 -17.00 0.03
C ASP A 363 -16.83 -16.72 -1.21
N SER A 364 -17.35 -15.98 -2.19
CA SER A 364 -16.58 -15.61 -3.40
C SER A 364 -15.38 -14.74 -3.06
N THR A 365 -15.56 -13.75 -2.19
CA THR A 365 -14.47 -12.88 -1.72
C THR A 365 -13.42 -13.67 -0.96
N ARG A 366 -13.83 -14.59 -0.08
CA ARG A 366 -12.93 -15.49 0.64
C ARG A 366 -12.12 -16.36 -0.32
N GLN A 367 -12.79 -17.01 -1.28
CA GLN A 367 -12.11 -17.84 -2.27
C GLN A 367 -11.05 -17.07 -3.04
N TRP A 368 -11.40 -15.88 -3.50
CA TRP A 368 -10.46 -15.01 -4.20
C TRP A 368 -9.28 -14.58 -3.30
N LEU A 369 -9.56 -14.07 -2.08
CA LEU A 369 -8.50 -13.67 -1.15
C LEU A 369 -7.58 -14.85 -0.79
N CYS A 370 -8.15 -16.03 -0.57
CA CYS A 370 -7.37 -17.21 -0.23
C CYS A 370 -6.51 -17.68 -1.41
N SER A 371 -7.03 -17.63 -2.64
CA SER A 371 -6.24 -17.99 -3.82
C SER A 371 -5.13 -17.02 -4.12
N ALA A 372 -5.33 -15.72 -3.86
CA ALA A 372 -4.38 -14.68 -4.22
C ALA A 372 -3.35 -14.39 -3.11
N TYR A 373 -3.72 -14.52 -1.83
CA TYR A 373 -2.92 -13.98 -0.72
C TYR A 373 -2.62 -14.97 0.41
N ALA A 374 -3.18 -16.19 0.41
CA ALA A 374 -3.00 -17.14 1.52
C ALA A 374 -1.81 -18.08 1.35
N HIS A 375 -0.87 -17.76 0.49
CA HIS A 375 0.36 -18.54 0.37
C HIS A 375 1.26 -18.29 1.59
N PRO A 376 1.79 -19.36 2.22
CA PRO A 376 2.76 -19.23 3.30
C PRO A 376 3.96 -18.40 2.86
N MET A 377 4.37 -17.46 3.69
CA MET A 377 5.59 -16.70 3.46
C MET A 377 6.81 -17.61 3.79
N PRO A 378 7.82 -17.68 2.91
CA PRO A 378 8.95 -18.61 3.08
C PRO A 378 9.69 -18.49 4.41
N GLY A 379 9.79 -17.28 4.97
CA GLY A 379 10.39 -17.05 6.29
C GLY A 379 9.37 -16.77 7.38
N GLY A 380 8.10 -17.10 7.17
CA GLY A 380 6.99 -16.71 8.05
C GLY A 380 6.51 -17.84 8.98
N HIS A 381 7.35 -18.77 9.42
CA HIS A 381 6.95 -19.84 10.32
C HIS A 381 6.95 -19.40 11.79
N LEU A 382 5.91 -19.75 12.53
CA LEU A 382 5.76 -19.56 13.97
C LEU A 382 5.65 -20.94 14.64
N SER A 383 6.52 -21.19 15.62
CA SER A 383 6.45 -22.39 16.48
C SER A 383 5.60 -22.15 17.74
N SER A 384 5.29 -20.90 18.05
CA SER A 384 4.46 -20.47 19.18
C SER A 384 3.59 -19.29 18.77
N ASP A 385 2.54 -19.06 19.57
CA ASP A 385 1.63 -17.96 19.35
C ASP A 385 2.32 -16.59 19.47
N LEU A 386 2.04 -15.70 18.53
CA LEU A 386 2.56 -14.35 18.48
C LEU A 386 1.41 -13.35 18.72
N THR A 387 1.44 -12.70 19.86
CA THR A 387 0.44 -11.67 20.21
C THR A 387 0.62 -10.41 19.33
N ARG A 388 -0.40 -9.55 19.30
CA ARG A 388 -0.33 -8.25 18.60
C ARG A 388 0.89 -7.42 19.00
N ASP A 389 1.18 -7.31 20.30
CA ASP A 389 2.28 -6.50 20.81
C ASP A 389 3.65 -7.09 20.45
N GLN A 390 3.76 -8.43 20.46
CA GLN A 390 4.97 -9.13 19.98
C GLN A 390 5.15 -8.95 18.47
N PHE A 391 4.06 -9.04 17.69
CA PHE A 391 4.08 -8.77 16.26
C PHE A 391 4.53 -7.33 15.95
N ALA A 392 3.99 -6.35 16.70
CA ALA A 392 4.41 -4.95 16.59
C ALA A 392 5.91 -4.80 16.88
N GLY A 393 6.39 -5.45 17.94
CA GLY A 393 7.81 -5.44 18.30
C GLY A 393 8.70 -6.00 17.19
N LEU A 394 8.35 -7.17 16.66
CA LEU A 394 9.09 -7.82 15.57
C LEU A 394 9.13 -6.93 14.31
N MET A 395 7.97 -6.43 13.88
CA MET A 395 7.87 -5.56 12.72
C MET A 395 8.70 -4.28 12.89
N LEU A 396 8.63 -3.64 14.06
CA LEU A 396 9.39 -2.42 14.34
C LEU A 396 10.90 -2.67 14.41
N ASP A 397 11.34 -3.84 14.90
CA ASP A 397 12.76 -4.21 14.85
C ASP A 397 13.22 -4.32 13.39
N VAL A 398 12.42 -4.94 12.51
CA VAL A 398 12.71 -5.01 11.08
C VAL A 398 12.80 -3.62 10.43
N LEU A 399 11.87 -2.72 10.74
CA LEU A 399 11.88 -1.35 10.22
C LEU A 399 13.08 -0.56 10.72
N ARG A 400 13.37 -0.68 12.03
CA ARG A 400 14.48 0.01 12.69
C ARG A 400 15.81 -0.38 12.06
N ASP A 401 16.04 -1.68 11.94
CA ASP A 401 17.29 -2.21 11.39
C ASP A 401 17.41 -1.87 9.89
N ARG A 402 16.28 -1.93 9.15
CA ARG A 402 16.26 -1.54 7.73
C ARG A 402 16.64 -0.09 7.50
N ALA A 403 16.26 0.80 8.41
CA ALA A 403 16.55 2.23 8.33
C ALA A 403 17.82 2.64 9.05
N GLU A 404 18.53 1.71 9.70
CA GLU A 404 19.63 2.02 10.62
C GLU A 404 19.20 3.10 11.64
N ALA A 405 17.96 2.96 12.16
CA ALA A 405 17.39 3.93 13.08
C ALA A 405 17.65 3.53 14.53
N ASP A 406 17.79 4.53 15.40
CA ASP A 406 17.91 4.32 16.84
C ASP A 406 16.58 3.85 17.42
N VAL A 407 15.47 4.40 16.88
CA VAL A 407 14.12 4.14 17.37
C VAL A 407 13.15 3.97 16.20
N ALA A 408 12.28 2.96 16.29
CA ALA A 408 11.12 2.83 15.41
C ALA A 408 9.84 3.17 16.17
N ILE A 409 8.94 3.91 15.53
CA ILE A 409 7.70 4.44 16.12
C ILE A 409 6.57 4.18 15.14
N ILE A 410 5.48 3.58 15.64
CA ILE A 410 4.25 3.43 14.88
C ILE A 410 3.06 3.62 15.82
N ASN A 411 2.01 4.25 15.34
CA ASN A 411 0.79 4.36 16.14
C ASN A 411 0.12 2.98 16.31
N ARG A 412 -0.51 2.75 17.47
CA ARG A 412 -1.16 1.46 17.77
C ARG A 412 -2.27 1.14 16.77
N GLY A 413 -2.96 2.16 16.27
CA GLY A 413 -4.00 2.03 15.26
C GLY A 413 -3.53 1.46 13.93
N ALA A 414 -2.24 1.54 13.60
CA ALA A 414 -1.69 1.00 12.36
C ALA A 414 -1.76 -0.54 12.30
N ILE A 415 -1.78 -1.22 13.45
CA ILE A 415 -1.95 -2.67 13.53
C ILE A 415 -3.38 -3.00 13.89
N ARG A 416 -4.12 -3.54 12.95
CA ARG A 416 -5.53 -3.93 13.15
C ARG A 416 -5.64 -5.33 13.73
N THR A 417 -6.73 -5.52 14.47
CA THR A 417 -7.03 -6.79 15.15
C THR A 417 -8.41 -7.32 14.75
N PRO A 418 -8.62 -7.68 13.47
CA PRO A 418 -9.86 -8.31 13.08
C PRO A 418 -10.10 -9.58 13.93
N ALA A 419 -11.35 -9.93 14.14
CA ALA A 419 -11.71 -11.09 14.95
C ALA A 419 -11.03 -12.37 14.41
N GLY A 420 -10.35 -13.09 15.29
CA GLY A 420 -9.66 -14.34 14.97
C GLY A 420 -8.27 -14.17 14.32
N LEU A 421 -7.78 -12.94 14.14
CA LEU A 421 -6.44 -12.75 13.57
C LEU A 421 -5.33 -13.01 14.59
N PHE A 422 -5.45 -12.44 15.79
CA PHE A 422 -4.44 -12.61 16.83
C PHE A 422 -4.95 -13.53 17.95
N PRO A 423 -4.06 -14.32 18.54
CA PRO A 423 -2.63 -14.46 18.24
C PRO A 423 -2.37 -15.12 16.89
N LEU A 424 -1.28 -14.70 16.20
CA LEU A 424 -0.83 -15.38 14.99
C LEU A 424 -0.18 -16.69 15.36
N HIS A 425 -0.41 -17.75 14.57
CA HIS A 425 0.19 -19.07 14.76
C HIS A 425 0.45 -19.77 13.43
N GLY A 426 1.38 -20.72 13.44
CA GLY A 426 1.73 -21.53 12.27
C GLY A 426 2.38 -20.70 11.15
N ASN A 427 1.92 -20.85 9.93
CA ASN A 427 2.50 -20.15 8.80
C ASN A 427 1.82 -18.80 8.56
N VAL A 428 2.60 -17.74 8.64
CA VAL A 428 2.16 -16.38 8.30
C VAL A 428 2.02 -16.26 6.77
N THR A 429 0.92 -15.69 6.31
CA THR A 429 0.61 -15.50 4.89
C THR A 429 0.59 -14.01 4.52
N ALA A 430 0.64 -13.69 3.23
CA ALA A 430 0.44 -12.32 2.78
C ALA A 430 -0.94 -11.76 3.19
N LEU A 431 -1.97 -12.61 3.22
CA LEU A 431 -3.31 -12.25 3.71
C LEU A 431 -3.29 -11.87 5.20
N THR A 432 -2.58 -12.63 6.02
CA THR A 432 -2.38 -12.34 7.44
C THR A 432 -1.78 -10.95 7.64
N ILE A 433 -0.74 -10.63 6.86
CA ILE A 433 -0.07 -9.32 6.95
C ILE A 433 -0.97 -8.20 6.42
N ALA A 434 -1.67 -8.41 5.30
CA ALA A 434 -2.63 -7.43 4.77
C ALA A 434 -3.76 -7.12 5.76
N ALA A 435 -4.18 -8.12 6.53
CA ALA A 435 -5.21 -7.95 7.56
C ALA A 435 -4.68 -7.22 8.81
N ALA A 436 -3.43 -7.52 9.22
CA ALA A 436 -2.79 -6.86 10.36
C ALA A 436 -2.34 -5.43 10.04
N LEU A 437 -1.83 -5.19 8.82
CA LEU A 437 -1.27 -3.93 8.34
C LEU A 437 -2.05 -3.46 7.09
N PRO A 438 -3.28 -2.99 7.23
CA PRO A 438 -4.14 -2.70 6.08
C PRO A 438 -3.76 -1.43 5.31
N PHE A 439 -2.83 -0.63 5.84
CA PHE A 439 -2.42 0.64 5.25
C PHE A 439 -1.17 0.47 4.39
N GLU A 440 -1.17 1.12 3.23
CA GLU A 440 0.03 1.25 2.39
C GLU A 440 0.87 2.48 2.81
N ASP A 441 1.04 2.64 4.11
CA ASP A 441 1.79 3.76 4.66
C ASP A 441 3.24 3.73 4.21
N SER A 442 3.70 4.85 3.64
CA SER A 442 5.11 5.06 3.32
C SER A 442 5.96 5.12 4.59
N LEU A 443 7.23 4.77 4.45
CA LEU A 443 8.20 4.90 5.53
C LEU A 443 8.86 6.28 5.50
N HIS A 444 9.07 6.84 6.67
CA HIS A 444 9.72 8.13 6.86
C HIS A 444 10.76 8.06 7.97
N VAL A 445 11.86 8.76 7.77
CA VAL A 445 12.91 8.94 8.79
C VAL A 445 13.00 10.40 9.19
N ALA A 446 13.37 10.63 10.44
CA ALA A 446 13.65 11.97 10.95
C ALA A 446 14.78 11.91 11.98
N ARG A 447 15.35 13.07 12.28
CA ARG A 447 16.21 13.28 13.45
C ARG A 447 15.47 14.12 14.46
N ILE A 448 15.38 13.62 15.67
CA ILE A 448 14.75 14.32 16.78
C ILE A 448 15.73 14.44 17.94
N THR A 449 15.63 15.51 18.70
CA THR A 449 16.44 15.66 19.92
C THR A 449 16.01 14.66 20.97
N GLY A 450 16.91 14.23 21.85
CA GLY A 450 16.57 13.39 22.97
C GLY A 450 15.54 14.00 23.91
N ALA A 451 15.44 15.32 23.96
CA ALA A 451 14.38 16.01 24.68
C ALA A 451 12.99 15.69 24.11
N VAL A 452 12.82 15.76 22.78
CA VAL A 452 11.56 15.39 22.10
C VAL A 452 11.26 13.91 22.28
N LEU A 453 12.27 13.05 22.09
CA LEU A 453 12.12 11.60 22.24
C LEU A 453 11.70 11.23 23.68
N LYS A 454 12.35 11.80 24.68
CA LYS A 454 12.02 11.55 26.10
C LYS A 454 10.62 12.03 26.43
N ALA A 455 10.25 13.24 25.97
CA ALA A 455 8.90 13.78 26.16
C ALA A 455 7.84 12.87 25.52
N LEU A 456 8.07 12.34 24.33
CA LEU A 456 7.16 11.35 23.71
C LEU A 456 7.10 10.07 24.56
N ALA A 457 8.25 9.47 24.88
CA ALA A 457 8.32 8.15 25.51
C ALA A 457 7.78 8.10 26.95
N THR A 458 7.82 9.23 27.68
CA THR A 458 7.36 9.33 29.06
C THR A 458 5.98 9.99 29.22
N SER A 459 5.38 10.45 28.13
CA SER A 459 4.05 11.09 28.16
C SER A 459 2.92 10.07 28.07
N ALA A 460 1.72 10.48 28.45
CA ALA A 460 0.49 9.69 28.22
C ALA A 460 0.28 9.37 26.72
N ARG A 461 0.87 10.16 25.81
CA ARG A 461 0.86 9.90 24.36
C ARG A 461 1.62 8.63 23.98
N ALA A 462 2.61 8.19 24.77
CA ALA A 462 3.32 6.93 24.54
C ALA A 462 2.37 5.73 24.49
N GLU A 463 1.26 5.76 25.22
CA GLU A 463 0.25 4.70 25.17
C GLU A 463 -0.43 4.56 23.81
N GLY A 464 -0.45 5.62 22.99
CA GLY A 464 -0.97 5.60 21.62
C GLY A 464 0.00 5.03 20.58
N PHE A 465 1.25 4.76 20.96
CA PHE A 465 2.29 4.30 20.06
C PHE A 465 2.93 2.99 20.50
N TYR A 466 3.49 2.28 19.54
CA TYR A 466 4.52 1.29 19.76
C TYR A 466 5.88 1.94 19.51
N LEU A 467 6.78 1.82 20.47
CA LEU A 467 8.14 2.30 20.39
C LEU A 467 9.10 1.11 20.51
N ARG A 468 10.09 1.06 19.63
CA ARG A 468 11.14 0.05 19.68
C ARG A 468 12.51 0.73 19.66
N GLY A 469 13.47 0.19 20.39
CA GLY A 469 14.76 0.84 20.66
C GLY A 469 14.78 1.69 21.91
N VAL A 470 13.61 1.96 22.53
CA VAL A 470 13.47 2.69 23.80
C VAL A 470 13.15 1.71 24.93
N SER A 471 13.71 1.91 26.10
CA SER A 471 13.36 1.15 27.29
C SER A 471 11.91 1.36 27.74
N ALA A 472 11.33 0.37 28.43
CA ALA A 472 9.93 0.43 28.86
C ALA A 472 9.59 1.65 29.74
N ASP A 473 10.57 2.18 30.48
CA ASP A 473 10.43 3.40 31.31
C ASP A 473 10.66 4.70 30.51
N GLY A 474 10.95 4.60 29.22
CA GLY A 474 11.16 5.76 28.33
C GLY A 474 12.46 6.52 28.59
N THR A 475 13.39 5.98 29.40
CA THR A 475 14.59 6.71 29.82
C THR A 475 15.85 6.40 29.03
N LYS A 476 15.88 5.24 28.31
CA LYS A 476 17.08 4.77 27.60
C LYS A 476 16.78 4.43 26.15
N VAL A 477 17.77 4.67 25.28
CA VAL A 477 17.83 4.20 23.89
C VAL A 477 18.99 3.22 23.75
N ASN A 478 18.72 2.02 23.24
CA ASN A 478 19.72 0.95 23.08
C ASN A 478 20.55 0.72 24.35
N GLY A 479 19.91 0.77 25.52
CA GLY A 479 20.52 0.56 26.84
C GLY A 479 21.29 1.76 27.43
N ARG A 480 21.39 2.89 26.70
CA ARG A 480 22.05 4.13 27.17
C ARG A 480 21.01 5.18 27.55
N ASP A 481 21.29 5.98 28.57
CA ASP A 481 20.41 7.07 28.97
C ASP A 481 20.21 8.05 27.82
N ILE A 482 18.96 8.55 27.65
CA ILE A 482 18.64 9.52 26.62
C ILE A 482 19.26 10.86 26.97
N ASP A 483 20.22 11.30 26.17
CA ASP A 483 20.78 12.65 26.24
C ASP A 483 19.84 13.63 25.53
N ALA A 484 19.35 14.63 26.25
CA ALA A 484 18.39 15.60 25.74
C ALA A 484 18.90 16.40 24.53
N ALA A 485 20.20 16.63 24.43
CA ALA A 485 20.84 17.40 23.36
C ALA A 485 21.22 16.54 22.15
N GLN A 486 21.37 15.22 22.34
CA GLN A 486 21.74 14.30 21.27
C GLN A 486 20.61 14.16 20.25
N GLN A 487 20.98 14.01 18.96
CA GLN A 487 20.05 13.68 17.88
C GLN A 487 19.93 12.17 17.75
N TYR A 488 18.69 11.69 17.73
CA TYR A 488 18.34 10.29 17.51
C TYR A 488 17.64 10.16 16.17
N ARG A 489 18.07 9.19 15.38
CA ARG A 489 17.41 8.83 14.13
C ARG A 489 16.19 7.96 14.42
N ILE A 490 15.04 8.39 13.95
CA ILE A 490 13.80 7.64 14.08
C ILE A 490 13.30 7.19 12.71
N ILE A 491 12.57 6.06 12.68
CA ILE A 491 11.75 5.63 11.54
C ILE A 491 10.30 5.55 11.97
N THR A 492 9.40 6.00 11.12
CA THR A 492 7.97 6.00 11.37
C THR A 492 7.17 5.87 10.07
N THR A 493 5.84 5.84 10.17
CA THR A 493 4.91 5.80 9.03
C THR A 493 4.66 7.19 8.47
N GLY A 494 4.21 7.25 7.20
CA GLY A 494 3.75 8.50 6.58
C GLY A 494 2.58 9.13 7.34
N PHE A 495 1.68 8.32 7.88
CA PHE A 495 0.58 8.78 8.72
C PHE A 495 1.10 9.57 9.95
N VAL A 496 2.01 9.00 10.72
CA VAL A 496 2.60 9.67 11.88
C VAL A 496 3.44 10.89 11.48
N ALA A 497 4.21 10.78 10.39
CA ALA A 497 5.04 11.87 9.86
C ALA A 497 4.21 13.08 9.41
N THR A 498 2.99 12.86 8.94
CA THR A 498 2.05 13.93 8.53
C THR A 498 1.14 14.42 9.66
N GLY A 499 1.38 13.97 10.89
CA GLY A 499 0.70 14.45 12.09
C GLY A 499 -0.47 13.59 12.57
N GLY A 500 -0.71 12.41 11.96
CA GLY A 500 -1.71 11.45 12.42
C GLY A 500 -1.45 11.01 13.87
N ASP A 501 -2.50 10.82 14.66
CA ASP A 501 -2.44 10.59 16.12
C ASP A 501 -1.61 11.66 16.88
N GLY A 502 -1.52 12.88 16.30
CA GLY A 502 -0.74 14.00 16.83
C GLY A 502 0.78 13.92 16.55
N GLY A 503 1.22 12.95 15.74
CA GLY A 503 2.62 12.83 15.32
C GLY A 503 3.63 12.62 16.47
N VAL A 504 4.91 12.72 16.19
CA VAL A 504 5.99 12.61 17.20
C VAL A 504 6.19 13.91 17.98
N GLY A 505 6.01 15.06 17.32
CA GLY A 505 6.17 16.40 17.90
C GLY A 505 6.14 17.46 16.83
N ASP A 506 5.96 18.72 17.27
CA ASP A 506 5.94 19.87 16.36
C ASP A 506 7.35 20.19 15.85
N GLY A 507 7.42 20.68 14.61
CA GLY A 507 8.67 21.12 13.98
C GLY A 507 9.63 20.00 13.55
N VAL A 508 9.21 18.72 13.62
CA VAL A 508 10.02 17.61 13.12
C VAL A 508 9.95 17.56 11.60
N THR A 509 11.11 17.59 10.96
CA THR A 509 11.22 17.42 9.50
C THR A 509 11.44 15.95 9.17
N TYR A 510 10.61 15.42 8.30
CA TYR A 510 10.65 14.03 7.88
C TYR A 510 11.12 13.91 6.43
N GLU A 511 11.91 12.88 6.18
CA GLU A 511 12.33 12.47 4.84
C GLU A 511 11.71 11.11 4.52
N ARG A 512 11.20 10.95 3.30
CA ARG A 512 10.68 9.66 2.87
C ARG A 512 11.80 8.64 2.77
N PHE A 513 11.63 7.48 3.40
CA PHE A 513 12.59 6.40 3.39
C PHE A 513 12.23 5.34 2.34
N GLY A 514 12.94 5.34 1.22
CA GLY A 514 12.70 4.39 0.14
C GLY A 514 11.37 4.62 -0.60
N ALA A 515 10.99 3.66 -1.42
CA ALA A 515 9.76 3.69 -2.23
C ALA A 515 8.70 2.70 -1.75
N THR A 516 9.00 1.90 -0.72
CA THR A 516 8.16 0.81 -0.22
C THR A 516 7.32 1.24 0.97
N SER A 517 6.17 0.61 1.15
CA SER A 517 5.33 0.78 2.33
C SER A 517 5.87 -0.02 3.54
N VAL A 518 5.29 0.22 4.72
CA VAL A 518 5.50 -0.61 5.92
C VAL A 518 5.20 -2.08 5.61
N GLN A 519 4.04 -2.32 5.00
CA GLN A 519 3.57 -3.67 4.62
C GLN A 519 4.56 -4.34 3.66
N ASP A 520 4.95 -3.66 2.57
CA ASP A 520 5.87 -4.22 1.58
C ASP A 520 7.24 -4.54 2.18
N THR A 521 7.74 -3.66 3.05
CA THR A 521 9.03 -3.86 3.73
C THR A 521 9.00 -5.09 4.61
N PHE A 522 7.91 -5.28 5.36
CA PHE A 522 7.78 -6.44 6.23
C PHE A 522 7.50 -7.73 5.44
N LEU A 523 6.66 -7.68 4.40
CA LEU A 523 6.46 -8.81 3.47
C LEU A 523 7.76 -9.22 2.78
N ALA A 524 8.57 -8.25 2.36
CA ALA A 524 9.86 -8.54 1.76
C ALA A 524 10.79 -9.25 2.74
N TRP A 525 10.80 -8.86 4.01
CA TRP A 525 11.56 -9.55 5.06
C TRP A 525 11.04 -10.96 5.32
N LEU A 526 9.72 -11.18 5.35
CA LEU A 526 9.09 -12.49 5.49
C LEU A 526 9.31 -13.42 4.30
N ASN A 527 9.55 -12.85 3.12
CA ASN A 527 9.78 -13.62 1.91
C ASN A 527 11.20 -14.23 1.83
N ILE A 528 12.09 -13.90 2.78
CA ILE A 528 13.40 -14.51 2.88
C ILE A 528 13.24 -15.89 3.55
N PRO A 529 13.60 -17.00 2.88
CA PRO A 529 13.53 -18.32 3.47
C PRO A 529 14.39 -18.40 4.74
N ARG A 530 13.83 -18.95 5.80
CA ARG A 530 14.52 -19.17 7.08
C ARG A 530 14.17 -20.53 7.63
N GLU A 531 15.12 -21.12 8.31
CA GLU A 531 14.87 -22.30 9.13
C GLU A 531 14.52 -21.82 10.57
N GLY A 532 13.43 -22.36 11.13
CA GLY A 532 13.02 -22.05 12.50
C GLY A 532 11.95 -20.99 12.63
N ASP A 533 11.80 -20.50 13.85
CA ASP A 533 10.75 -19.56 14.26
C ASP A 533 11.10 -18.12 13.87
N ILE A 534 10.16 -17.43 13.27
CA ILE A 534 10.30 -16.03 12.87
C ILE A 534 10.66 -15.09 14.03
N THR A 535 10.22 -15.41 15.26
CA THR A 535 10.50 -14.59 16.45
C THR A 535 11.96 -14.66 16.89
N GLN A 536 12.69 -15.68 16.41
CA GLN A 536 14.12 -15.87 16.66
C GLN A 536 14.98 -15.41 15.49
N ALA A 537 14.36 -15.02 14.38
CA ALA A 537 15.09 -14.53 13.23
C ALA A 537 15.70 -13.16 13.53
N PRO A 538 16.95 -12.91 13.10
CA PRO A 538 17.51 -11.57 13.20
C PRO A 538 16.63 -10.62 12.38
N SER A 539 16.30 -9.47 12.96
CA SER A 539 15.59 -8.39 12.30
C SER A 539 16.46 -7.70 11.25
N ASP A 540 17.78 -7.77 11.43
CA ASP A 540 18.76 -7.23 10.48
C ASP A 540 18.87 -8.14 9.24
N PRO A 541 18.50 -7.65 8.05
CA PRO A 541 18.76 -8.34 6.80
C PRO A 541 20.23 -8.24 6.35
N ALA A 542 21.17 -8.04 7.27
CA ALA A 542 22.56 -7.65 7.01
C ALA A 542 23.27 -8.51 5.95
N ASP A 543 22.82 -9.74 5.72
CA ASP A 543 23.45 -10.65 4.80
C ASP A 543 22.66 -10.88 3.49
N HIS A 544 21.54 -10.18 3.27
CA HIS A 544 20.71 -10.45 2.09
C HIS A 544 20.79 -9.34 1.06
N THR A 545 21.20 -9.74 -0.14
CA THR A 545 21.19 -8.90 -1.32
C THR A 545 19.80 -8.91 -1.96
N ARG A 546 19.19 -7.75 -2.11
CA ARG A 546 17.91 -7.60 -2.81
C ARG A 546 18.16 -7.30 -4.27
N TRP A 547 17.50 -8.05 -5.15
CA TRP A 547 17.55 -7.81 -6.58
C TRP A 547 16.26 -7.15 -7.05
N ASN A 548 16.37 -6.03 -7.73
CA ASN A 548 15.28 -5.37 -8.42
C ASN A 548 15.43 -5.60 -9.92
N LEU A 549 14.54 -6.42 -10.47
CA LEU A 549 14.50 -6.67 -11.91
C LEU A 549 13.50 -5.73 -12.55
N ARG A 550 13.93 -5.02 -13.59
CA ARG A 550 13.07 -4.12 -14.37
C ARG A 550 13.32 -4.38 -15.84
N TRP A 551 12.25 -4.37 -16.59
CA TRP A 551 12.29 -4.41 -18.03
C TRP A 551 11.42 -3.30 -18.59
N THR A 552 11.99 -2.52 -19.52
CA THR A 552 11.27 -1.50 -20.27
C THR A 552 11.56 -1.68 -21.74
N THR A 553 10.53 -1.54 -22.57
CA THR A 553 10.67 -1.49 -24.02
C THR A 553 9.99 -0.25 -24.55
N ASP A 554 10.75 0.56 -25.28
CA ASP A 554 10.30 1.74 -25.97
C ASP A 554 10.21 1.44 -27.46
N VAL A 555 9.09 1.73 -28.09
CA VAL A 555 8.97 1.84 -29.54
C VAL A 555 8.87 3.32 -29.86
N ALA A 556 9.86 3.85 -30.52
CA ALA A 556 9.99 5.29 -30.66
C ALA A 556 10.38 5.70 -32.08
N PHE A 557 9.88 6.86 -32.49
CA PHE A 557 10.36 7.61 -33.61
C PHE A 557 11.32 8.69 -33.11
N SER A 558 12.48 8.82 -33.73
CA SER A 558 13.45 9.88 -33.44
C SER A 558 13.92 10.58 -34.70
N SER A 559 14.26 11.84 -34.53
CA SER A 559 14.89 12.64 -35.57
C SER A 559 16.22 13.17 -35.05
N THR A 560 17.30 12.75 -35.68
CA THR A 560 18.67 13.19 -35.36
C THR A 560 19.10 14.27 -36.34
N THR A 561 19.59 15.37 -35.81
CA THR A 561 20.19 16.46 -36.59
C THR A 561 21.63 16.67 -36.17
N ILE A 562 22.54 16.77 -37.13
CA ILE A 562 23.95 17.08 -36.90
C ILE A 562 24.19 18.52 -37.35
N THR A 563 24.50 19.38 -36.39
CA THR A 563 24.68 20.82 -36.68
C THR A 563 26.10 21.19 -37.03
N ASN A 564 27.07 20.40 -36.59
CA ASN A 564 28.48 20.57 -36.93
C ASN A 564 29.18 19.21 -36.87
N ASN A 565 29.91 18.89 -37.97
CA ASN A 565 30.72 17.68 -38.01
C ASN A 565 32.11 17.98 -38.56
N PRO A 566 33.07 18.36 -37.73
CA PRO A 566 34.45 18.65 -38.16
C PRO A 566 35.25 17.41 -38.59
N PHE A 567 34.70 16.22 -38.41
CA PHE A 567 35.35 14.95 -38.70
C PHE A 567 34.98 14.36 -40.07
N VAL A 568 34.19 15.07 -40.86
CA VAL A 568 33.80 14.64 -42.21
C VAL A 568 35.08 14.37 -43.04
N GLY A 569 35.19 13.15 -43.58
CA GLY A 569 36.33 12.74 -44.41
C GLY A 569 37.59 12.31 -43.64
N THR A 570 37.57 12.24 -42.32
CA THR A 570 38.63 11.68 -41.49
C THR A 570 38.29 10.22 -41.12
N ASP A 571 39.28 9.42 -40.71
CA ASP A 571 39.05 8.05 -40.22
C ASP A 571 38.16 8.03 -38.97
N LEU A 572 38.11 9.14 -38.22
CA LEU A 572 37.22 9.33 -37.06
C LEU A 572 35.73 9.39 -37.45
N THR A 573 35.37 9.68 -38.70
CA THR A 573 33.98 9.64 -39.16
C THR A 573 33.35 8.28 -38.99
N TYR A 574 34.11 7.22 -39.08
CA TYR A 574 33.64 5.82 -38.96
C TYR A 574 33.63 5.30 -37.51
N THR A 575 34.47 5.87 -36.68
CA THR A 575 34.54 5.47 -35.24
C THR A 575 33.51 6.16 -34.36
N VAL A 576 32.71 7.09 -34.93
CA VAL A 576 31.69 7.84 -34.21
C VAL A 576 30.38 7.81 -34.95
N PRO A 577 29.62 6.71 -34.84
CA PRO A 577 28.35 6.52 -35.60
C PRO A 577 27.38 7.69 -35.45
N GLN A 578 27.39 8.33 -34.28
CA GLN A 578 26.51 9.47 -33.94
C GLN A 578 26.79 10.71 -34.80
N LEU A 579 28.02 10.86 -35.31
CA LEU A 579 28.43 12.01 -36.13
C LEU A 579 28.61 11.65 -37.62
N SER A 580 28.45 10.41 -38.03
CA SER A 580 28.68 9.95 -39.40
C SER A 580 27.60 10.40 -40.41
N ARG A 581 26.51 11.01 -39.96
CA ARG A 581 25.30 11.31 -40.74
C ARG A 581 24.99 12.80 -40.65
N ALA A 582 24.47 13.41 -41.72
CA ALA A 582 23.99 14.80 -41.66
C ALA A 582 22.63 14.92 -40.95
N GLN A 583 21.71 14.00 -41.27
CA GLN A 583 20.39 13.92 -40.70
C GLN A 583 19.88 12.48 -40.81
N SER A 584 19.14 12.03 -39.82
CA SER A 584 18.44 10.74 -39.89
C SER A 584 17.10 10.80 -39.17
N ASN A 585 16.12 10.08 -39.72
CA ASN A 585 14.85 9.81 -39.10
C ASN A 585 14.82 8.31 -38.80
N ASN A 586 14.66 7.98 -37.53
CA ASN A 586 14.80 6.59 -37.05
C ASN A 586 13.47 6.12 -36.47
N LEU A 587 13.07 4.90 -36.82
CA LEU A 587 12.12 4.12 -36.05
C LEU A 587 12.94 3.09 -35.28
N ARG A 588 12.86 3.09 -33.96
CA ARG A 588 13.66 2.21 -33.13
C ARG A 588 12.85 1.48 -32.06
N ILE A 589 13.32 0.31 -31.72
CA ILE A 589 12.94 -0.45 -30.54
C ILE A 589 14.12 -0.40 -29.58
N ASP A 590 13.89 -0.02 -28.35
CA ASP A 590 14.90 0.15 -27.30
C ASP A 590 14.44 -0.61 -26.08
N SER A 591 15.07 -1.74 -25.79
CA SER A 591 14.76 -2.59 -24.65
C SER A 591 15.88 -2.49 -23.62
N LEU A 592 15.52 -2.16 -22.37
CA LEU A 592 16.44 -2.06 -21.24
C LEU A 592 16.04 -3.06 -20.17
N PHE A 593 16.92 -3.99 -19.90
CA PHE A 593 16.85 -4.91 -18.78
C PHE A 593 17.76 -4.43 -17.66
N ARG A 594 17.22 -4.23 -16.47
CA ARG A 594 18.00 -3.85 -15.30
C ARG A 594 17.90 -4.93 -14.23
N ALA A 595 19.02 -5.21 -13.59
CA ALA A 595 19.14 -6.09 -12.44
C ALA A 595 20.00 -5.35 -11.40
N ASP A 596 19.32 -4.69 -10.47
CA ASP A 596 19.98 -3.88 -9.46
C ASP A 596 19.99 -4.65 -8.13
N ALA A 597 21.17 -4.95 -7.61
CA ALA A 597 21.36 -5.55 -6.29
C ALA A 597 21.57 -4.46 -5.24
N ASP A 598 20.83 -4.52 -4.15
CA ASP A 598 20.96 -3.62 -3.02
C ASP A 598 21.24 -4.41 -1.74
N ASN A 599 22.29 -4.03 -1.06
CA ASN A 599 22.76 -4.63 0.18
C ASN A 599 23.21 -3.49 1.12
N PRO A 600 23.16 -3.62 2.45
CA PRO A 600 23.68 -2.60 3.37
C PRO A 600 25.12 -2.17 3.12
N TYR A 601 25.95 -3.04 2.52
CA TYR A 601 27.36 -2.81 2.27
C TYR A 601 27.66 -2.29 0.87
N PHE A 602 26.80 -2.57 -0.11
CA PHE A 602 27.00 -2.17 -1.50
C PHE A 602 25.71 -2.03 -2.27
N THR A 603 25.75 -1.31 -3.40
CA THR A 603 24.80 -1.43 -4.49
C THR A 603 25.53 -1.91 -5.73
N TRP A 604 24.86 -2.77 -6.48
CA TRP A 604 25.38 -3.26 -7.77
C TRP A 604 24.29 -3.10 -8.82
N ASP A 605 24.37 -2.02 -9.59
CA ASP A 605 23.44 -1.68 -10.64
C ASP A 605 23.91 -2.28 -11.97
N ASN A 606 23.06 -3.03 -12.65
CA ASN A 606 23.36 -3.64 -13.94
C ASN A 606 22.28 -3.29 -14.97
N GLY A 607 22.70 -2.97 -16.19
CA GLY A 607 21.79 -2.65 -17.28
C GLY A 607 22.27 -3.25 -18.59
N LEU A 608 21.44 -4.10 -19.20
CA LEU A 608 21.62 -4.57 -20.56
C LEU A 608 20.61 -3.88 -21.46
N ARG A 609 21.10 -3.15 -22.44
CA ARG A 609 20.29 -2.43 -23.41
C ARG A 609 20.47 -3.02 -24.78
N LEU A 610 19.37 -3.31 -25.43
CA LEU A 610 19.28 -3.78 -26.80
C LEU A 610 18.53 -2.72 -27.61
N GLN A 611 19.15 -2.23 -28.65
CA GLN A 611 18.55 -1.25 -29.56
C GLN A 611 18.57 -1.81 -30.99
N TYR A 612 17.43 -1.75 -31.61
CA TYR A 612 17.28 -2.09 -33.04
C TYR A 612 16.49 -0.97 -33.74
N GLY A 613 16.92 -0.56 -34.88
CA GLY A 613 16.24 0.50 -35.61
C GLY A 613 16.49 0.51 -37.10
N ARG A 614 15.55 1.13 -37.79
CA ARG A 614 15.67 1.47 -39.18
C ARG A 614 15.62 2.99 -39.36
N ALA A 615 16.45 3.50 -40.24
CA ALA A 615 16.53 4.92 -40.51
C ALA A 615 16.56 5.25 -42.01
N SER A 616 16.01 6.40 -42.31
CA SER A 616 16.29 7.13 -43.54
C SER A 616 17.43 8.11 -43.25
N VAL A 617 18.56 7.95 -43.88
CA VAL A 617 19.78 8.70 -43.62
C VAL A 617 20.13 9.63 -44.76
N THR A 618 20.42 10.90 -44.44
CA THR A 618 21.07 11.82 -45.33
C THR A 618 22.55 11.85 -44.96
N PRO A 619 23.44 11.33 -45.78
CA PRO A 619 24.87 11.33 -45.49
C PRO A 619 25.43 12.74 -45.37
N SER A 620 26.47 12.94 -44.57
CA SER A 620 27.18 14.21 -44.50
C SER A 620 27.81 14.55 -45.86
N PRO A 621 27.70 15.80 -46.32
CA PRO A 621 28.31 16.18 -47.59
C PRO A 621 29.84 16.01 -47.52
N THR A 622 30.38 15.31 -48.49
CA THR A 622 31.85 15.22 -48.64
C THR A 622 32.33 16.54 -49.25
N MET A 623 33.45 17.08 -48.80
CA MET A 623 33.96 18.36 -49.25
C MET A 623 34.07 18.39 -50.75
N GLY A 624 33.36 19.28 -51.44
CA GLY A 624 33.37 19.40 -52.91
C GLY A 624 32.36 18.55 -53.68
N MET A 625 31.50 17.76 -53.06
CA MET A 625 30.41 17.03 -53.73
C MET A 625 29.03 17.62 -53.37
N PRO A 626 28.05 17.54 -54.28
CA PRO A 626 26.68 17.95 -54.01
C PRO A 626 26.13 17.11 -52.84
N ASN A 627 25.19 17.69 -52.08
CA ASN A 627 24.48 16.99 -50.99
C ASN A 627 23.93 15.65 -51.55
N PRO A 628 24.32 14.51 -50.94
CA PRO A 628 23.81 13.22 -51.39
C PRO A 628 22.31 13.13 -51.07
N ALA A 629 21.58 12.40 -51.92
CA ALA A 629 20.16 12.17 -51.71
C ALA A 629 19.93 11.37 -50.42
N THR A 630 18.82 11.65 -49.77
CA THR A 630 18.34 10.86 -48.59
C THR A 630 18.10 9.42 -49.03
N GLY A 631 18.73 8.48 -48.39
CA GLY A 631 18.60 7.05 -48.66
C GLY A 631 17.21 6.50 -48.20
N PRO A 632 16.87 5.30 -48.68
CA PRO A 632 15.66 4.59 -48.25
C PRO A 632 15.69 4.30 -46.73
N PHE A 633 14.55 3.91 -46.21
CA PHE A 633 14.42 3.51 -44.79
C PHE A 633 15.03 2.11 -44.62
N ASP A 634 16.26 2.07 -44.15
CA ASP A 634 17.06 0.84 -44.04
C ASP A 634 17.58 0.65 -42.60
N GLU A 635 18.04 -0.54 -42.28
CA GLU A 635 18.61 -0.86 -40.99
C GLU A 635 19.87 -0.03 -40.72
N ASN A 636 19.93 0.56 -39.51
CA ASN A 636 21.07 1.41 -39.19
C ASN A 636 21.45 1.43 -37.70
N LEU A 637 20.75 0.68 -36.87
CA LEU A 637 20.98 0.60 -35.45
C LEU A 637 20.67 -0.80 -34.94
N ASP A 638 21.66 -1.51 -34.45
CA ASP A 638 21.53 -2.81 -33.78
C ASP A 638 22.54 -2.94 -32.65
N LEU A 639 22.38 -2.07 -31.66
CA LEU A 639 23.35 -1.84 -30.62
C LEU A 639 23.06 -2.70 -29.40
N ILE A 640 24.06 -3.37 -28.88
CA ILE A 640 24.05 -3.98 -27.53
C ILE A 640 24.96 -3.18 -26.64
N SER A 641 24.46 -2.71 -25.51
CA SER A 641 25.28 -2.10 -24.47
C SER A 641 25.00 -2.69 -23.11
N TYR A 642 26.07 -2.88 -22.35
CA TYR A 642 26.00 -3.31 -20.96
C TYR A 642 26.73 -2.32 -20.09
N ASN A 643 26.03 -1.87 -19.06
CA ASN A 643 26.59 -1.02 -18.02
C ASN A 643 26.49 -1.68 -16.65
N THR A 644 27.53 -1.55 -15.86
CA THR A 644 27.56 -2.03 -14.47
C THR A 644 28.17 -0.98 -13.58
N ALA A 645 27.61 -0.85 -12.38
CA ALA A 645 28.09 0.08 -11.38
C ALA A 645 28.06 -0.58 -10.01
N PHE A 646 29.22 -0.88 -9.48
CA PHE A 646 29.36 -1.37 -8.11
C PHE A 646 29.76 -0.23 -7.20
N THR A 647 28.93 0.07 -6.20
CA THR A 647 29.16 1.15 -5.23
C THR A 647 29.31 0.56 -3.85
N TRP A 648 30.40 0.80 -3.21
CA TRP A 648 30.67 0.32 -1.87
C TRP A 648 30.20 1.32 -0.81
N ARG A 649 29.32 0.90 0.10
CA ARG A 649 28.79 1.70 1.22
C ARG A 649 29.64 1.50 2.47
N TRP A 650 30.88 1.97 2.44
CA TRP A 650 31.83 1.84 3.54
C TRP A 650 31.51 2.72 4.74
N PHE A 651 30.67 3.73 4.55
CA PHE A 651 30.28 4.67 5.57
C PHE A 651 28.87 4.34 6.10
N ARG A 652 28.77 3.91 7.35
CA ARG A 652 27.48 3.56 8.01
C ARG A 652 26.90 4.72 8.82
N GLY A 653 27.58 5.88 8.90
CA GLY A 653 27.11 7.04 9.64
C GLY A 653 26.28 8.00 8.81
N GLU A 654 26.08 9.19 9.36
CA GLU A 654 25.37 10.29 8.70
C GLU A 654 26.00 10.61 7.33
N ARG A 655 25.26 10.32 6.26
CA ARG A 655 25.69 10.62 4.90
C ARG A 655 25.36 12.07 4.58
N LYS A 656 26.41 12.84 4.34
CA LYS A 656 26.28 14.17 3.75
C LYS A 656 26.55 14.08 2.26
N TRP A 657 25.95 14.96 1.48
CA TRP A 657 26.09 15.00 0.03
C TRP A 657 27.54 14.98 -0.48
N PHE A 658 28.48 15.44 0.34
CA PHE A 658 29.93 15.46 0.02
C PHE A 658 30.71 14.23 0.46
N HIS A 659 30.07 13.21 1.07
CA HIS A 659 30.75 11.97 1.44
C HIS A 659 30.92 11.08 0.22
N PRO A 660 32.15 10.80 -0.22
CA PRO A 660 32.40 9.97 -1.38
C PRO A 660 32.15 8.50 -1.06
N LEU A 661 31.40 7.82 -1.93
CA LEU A 661 31.27 6.37 -1.93
C LEU A 661 32.21 5.82 -3.02
N PRO A 662 33.09 4.87 -2.72
CA PRO A 662 33.89 4.21 -3.75
C PRO A 662 32.99 3.55 -4.78
N VAL A 663 33.26 3.77 -6.07
CA VAL A 663 32.49 3.22 -7.17
C VAL A 663 33.42 2.64 -8.24
N ALA A 664 33.04 1.47 -8.76
CA ALA A 664 33.59 0.90 -9.97
C ALA A 664 32.50 0.86 -11.05
N LEU A 665 32.81 1.44 -12.19
CA LEU A 665 31.90 1.48 -13.35
C LEU A 665 32.50 0.64 -14.49
N GLY A 666 31.65 -0.10 -15.17
CA GLY A 666 31.99 -0.80 -16.39
C GLY A 666 30.98 -0.49 -17.48
N PHE A 667 31.47 -0.19 -18.66
CA PHE A 667 30.65 0.03 -19.84
C PHE A 667 31.20 -0.79 -21.01
N VAL A 668 30.30 -1.51 -21.68
CA VAL A 668 30.61 -2.27 -22.90
C VAL A 668 29.54 -1.93 -23.92
N GLU A 669 29.94 -1.64 -25.14
CA GLU A 669 29.02 -1.38 -26.25
C GLU A 669 29.57 -2.00 -27.53
N THR A 670 28.72 -2.68 -28.28
CA THR A 670 29.03 -3.24 -29.58
C THR A 670 27.78 -3.34 -30.45
N GLU A 671 27.95 -3.54 -31.72
CA GLU A 671 26.92 -3.81 -32.72
C GLU A 671 26.82 -5.34 -32.94
N ILE A 672 25.62 -5.84 -33.26
CA ILE A 672 25.40 -7.26 -33.60
C ILE A 672 25.81 -7.51 -35.03
N ASP A 673 25.40 -6.61 -35.92
CA ASP A 673 25.69 -6.67 -37.33
C ASP A 673 26.23 -5.31 -37.82
N GLY A 674 27.28 -5.28 -38.59
CA GLY A 674 27.85 -4.01 -39.07
C GLY A 674 26.90 -3.31 -40.02
N PRO A 675 26.71 -1.99 -39.92
CA PRO A 675 25.84 -1.28 -40.83
C PRO A 675 26.33 -1.48 -42.28
N PRO A 676 25.45 -1.80 -43.25
CA PRO A 676 25.83 -1.98 -44.64
C PRO A 676 26.45 -0.69 -45.17
N SER A 677 27.75 -0.66 -45.26
CA SER A 677 28.52 0.42 -45.83
C SER A 677 29.07 -0.01 -47.18
N PRO A 678 28.85 0.75 -48.27
CA PRO A 678 29.44 0.46 -49.56
C PRO A 678 30.98 0.41 -49.50
N ARG A 679 31.57 1.03 -48.46
CA ARG A 679 33.03 1.14 -48.30
C ARG A 679 33.61 0.11 -47.32
N ASN A 680 32.78 -0.42 -46.38
CA ASN A 680 33.24 -1.42 -45.41
C ASN A 680 32.03 -2.21 -44.86
N PRO A 681 31.64 -3.34 -45.49
CA PRO A 681 30.42 -4.06 -45.14
C PRO A 681 30.44 -4.76 -43.78
N ASP A 682 31.61 -4.89 -43.18
CA ASP A 682 31.79 -5.68 -41.93
C ASP A 682 32.30 -4.80 -40.76
N TYR A 683 31.88 -3.55 -40.72
CA TYR A 683 32.30 -2.63 -39.67
C TYR A 683 31.56 -2.87 -38.37
N HIS A 684 32.25 -3.33 -37.34
CA HIS A 684 31.78 -3.40 -35.93
C HIS A 684 32.67 -2.52 -35.07
N HIS A 685 32.08 -1.87 -34.07
CA HIS A 685 32.83 -1.21 -33.04
C HIS A 685 32.70 -1.95 -31.70
N LEU A 686 33.74 -1.88 -30.88
CA LEU A 686 33.73 -2.35 -29.50
C LEU A 686 34.24 -1.22 -28.63
N THR A 687 33.40 -0.78 -27.70
CA THR A 687 33.81 0.17 -26.67
C THR A 687 33.89 -0.56 -25.32
N LEU A 688 35.03 -0.48 -24.65
CA LEU A 688 35.21 -0.97 -23.28
C LEU A 688 35.70 0.18 -22.42
N ARG A 689 35.01 0.46 -21.30
CA ARG A 689 35.36 1.57 -20.40
C ARG A 689 35.21 1.19 -18.93
N PRO A 690 36.18 0.45 -18.35
CA PRO A 690 36.29 0.24 -16.93
C PRO A 690 36.85 1.49 -16.23
N THR A 691 36.17 2.02 -15.23
CA THR A 691 36.62 3.17 -14.43
C THR A 691 36.34 2.95 -12.94
N VAL A 692 37.15 3.57 -12.09
CA VAL A 692 36.98 3.56 -10.63
C VAL A 692 37.07 4.99 -10.09
N GLY A 693 36.40 5.25 -8.97
CA GLY A 693 36.42 6.58 -8.40
C GLY A 693 35.43 6.77 -7.26
N ALA A 694 34.79 7.93 -7.22
CA ALA A 694 33.88 8.32 -6.17
C ALA A 694 32.49 8.68 -6.71
N ARG A 695 31.48 8.23 -5.99
CA ARG A 695 30.08 8.60 -6.17
C ARG A 695 29.66 9.53 -5.04
N PHE A 696 28.97 10.60 -5.37
CA PHE A 696 28.36 11.54 -4.43
C PHE A 696 26.84 11.52 -4.62
N GLU A 697 26.11 11.35 -3.53
CA GLU A 697 24.64 11.41 -3.53
C GLU A 697 24.23 12.85 -3.21
N LEU A 698 24.07 13.68 -4.25
CA LEU A 698 23.81 15.13 -4.09
C LEU A 698 22.43 15.40 -3.51
N LEU A 699 21.42 14.66 -3.99
CA LEU A 699 20.02 14.69 -3.59
C LEU A 699 19.48 13.26 -3.63
N GLU A 700 18.30 13.02 -3.05
CA GLU A 700 17.66 11.69 -3.01
C GLU A 700 17.63 10.94 -4.36
N ARG A 701 17.58 11.69 -5.47
CA ARG A 701 17.52 11.13 -6.83
C ARG A 701 18.65 11.57 -7.74
N MET A 702 19.61 12.32 -7.21
CA MET A 702 20.67 12.91 -8.02
C MET A 702 22.03 12.43 -7.54
N THR A 703 22.79 11.80 -8.41
CA THR A 703 24.13 11.27 -8.14
C THR A 703 25.16 11.88 -9.08
N LEU A 704 26.32 12.22 -8.54
CA LEU A 704 27.52 12.62 -9.29
C LEU A 704 28.57 11.52 -9.15
N ASN A 705 29.06 10.97 -10.26
CA ASN A 705 30.20 10.08 -10.28
C ASN A 705 31.41 10.83 -10.87
N LEU A 706 32.55 10.72 -10.22
CA LEU A 706 33.84 11.20 -10.71
C LEU A 706 34.78 9.99 -10.71
N THR A 707 35.12 9.50 -11.90
CA THR A 707 35.88 8.28 -12.07
C THR A 707 36.99 8.44 -13.07
N ALA A 708 38.02 7.60 -12.96
CA ALA A 708 39.11 7.52 -13.90
C ALA A 708 39.43 6.06 -14.21
N GLY A 709 39.91 5.79 -15.40
CA GLY A 709 40.25 4.44 -15.84
C GLY A 709 40.67 4.37 -17.29
N MET A 710 40.23 3.37 -17.97
CA MET A 710 40.59 3.12 -19.37
C MET A 710 39.38 3.32 -20.29
N ASN A 711 39.62 3.83 -21.46
CA ASN A 711 38.69 3.86 -22.58
C ASN A 711 39.35 3.17 -23.76
N TRP A 712 38.78 2.08 -24.21
CA TRP A 712 39.25 1.33 -25.35
C TRP A 712 38.14 1.30 -26.40
N LEU A 713 38.42 1.93 -27.53
CA LEU A 713 37.53 1.98 -28.69
C LEU A 713 38.22 1.26 -29.84
N GLU A 714 37.78 0.06 -30.17
CA GLU A 714 38.31 -0.79 -31.23
C GLU A 714 37.32 -0.85 -32.39
N SER A 715 37.89 -0.78 -33.60
CA SER A 715 37.17 -1.13 -34.81
C SER A 715 37.49 -2.59 -35.18
N LEU A 716 36.47 -3.41 -35.24
CA LEU A 716 36.61 -4.84 -35.53
C LEU A 716 36.49 -5.16 -37.04
N ALA A 717 36.58 -4.15 -37.91
CA ALA A 717 36.58 -4.37 -39.36
C ALA A 717 37.76 -5.25 -39.80
N PRO A 718 37.54 -6.34 -40.54
CA PRO A 718 38.63 -7.25 -40.93
C PRO A 718 39.78 -6.61 -41.70
N SER A 719 39.52 -5.48 -42.38
CA SER A 719 40.51 -4.73 -43.15
C SER A 719 41.20 -3.60 -42.37
N GLN A 720 40.73 -3.28 -41.16
CA GLN A 720 41.16 -2.12 -40.40
C GLN A 720 41.18 -2.39 -38.89
N VAL A 721 41.64 -3.59 -38.48
CA VAL A 721 41.96 -3.77 -37.02
C VAL A 721 43.13 -2.85 -36.74
N THR A 722 42.80 -1.70 -36.16
CA THR A 722 43.77 -0.61 -35.94
C THR A 722 44.71 -0.93 -34.80
N GLY A 723 44.44 -1.99 -34.02
CA GLY A 723 45.21 -2.31 -32.80
C GLY A 723 45.12 -1.14 -31.83
N ALA A 724 43.93 -0.61 -31.65
CA ALA A 724 43.67 0.51 -30.76
C ALA A 724 44.24 0.22 -29.37
N LYS A 725 44.98 1.16 -28.82
CA LYS A 725 45.52 1.05 -27.49
C LYS A 725 44.49 1.62 -26.51
N PRO A 726 44.34 0.98 -25.32
CA PRO A 726 43.52 1.57 -24.28
C PRO A 726 44.07 2.94 -23.89
N GLU A 727 43.20 3.93 -23.88
CA GLU A 727 43.52 5.30 -23.51
C GLU A 727 43.15 5.53 -22.05
N PHE A 728 43.90 6.38 -21.34
CA PHE A 728 43.44 6.82 -20.01
C PHE A 728 42.24 7.77 -20.18
N ALA A 729 41.22 7.57 -19.33
CA ALA A 729 40.03 8.40 -19.37
C ALA A 729 39.63 8.90 -17.97
N ILE A 730 39.16 10.14 -17.92
CA ILE A 730 38.49 10.73 -16.74
C ILE A 730 37.02 10.92 -17.14
N VAL A 731 36.12 10.42 -16.29
CA VAL A 731 34.68 10.48 -16.54
C VAL A 731 33.97 11.14 -15.38
N GLY A 732 33.24 12.21 -15.70
CA GLY A 732 32.29 12.83 -14.79
C GLY A 732 30.87 12.57 -15.25
N SER A 733 30.00 11.97 -14.44
CA SER A 733 28.60 11.78 -14.77
C SER A 733 27.66 12.28 -13.68
N LEU A 734 26.68 13.07 -14.07
CA LEU A 734 25.56 13.55 -13.24
C LEU A 734 24.30 12.86 -13.71
N VAL A 735 23.65 12.14 -12.81
CA VAL A 735 22.46 11.37 -13.12
C VAL A 735 21.33 11.77 -12.16
N ALA A 736 20.21 12.23 -12.71
CA ALA A 736 18.96 12.39 -11.97
C ALA A 736 18.04 11.23 -12.35
N ARG A 737 17.72 10.36 -11.36
CA ARG A 737 16.87 9.19 -11.55
C ARG A 737 15.45 9.63 -11.90
N PRO A 738 14.73 8.89 -12.77
CA PRO A 738 13.35 9.19 -13.08
C PRO A 738 12.48 9.24 -11.84
N GLY A 739 11.62 10.26 -11.77
CA GLY A 739 10.63 10.41 -10.71
C GLY A 739 9.66 11.51 -11.05
N THR A 740 8.57 11.59 -10.31
CA THR A 740 7.52 12.57 -10.54
C THR A 740 8.05 13.99 -10.44
N LEU A 741 7.97 14.73 -11.53
CA LEU A 741 8.31 16.15 -11.59
C LEU A 741 7.11 17.02 -11.21
N PHE A 742 5.94 16.68 -11.74
CA PHE A 742 4.68 17.38 -11.48
C PHE A 742 3.48 16.48 -11.85
N THR A 743 2.29 16.87 -11.42
CA THR A 743 1.06 16.13 -11.68
C THR A 743 0.12 17.01 -12.51
N ILE A 744 -0.41 16.48 -13.61
CA ILE A 744 -1.41 17.14 -14.46
C ILE A 744 -2.65 16.23 -14.57
N GLY A 745 -3.82 16.74 -14.20
CA GLY A 745 -5.07 15.99 -14.30
C GLY A 745 -5.06 14.66 -13.54
N GLY A 746 -4.40 14.62 -12.37
CA GLY A 746 -4.26 13.42 -11.54
C GLY A 746 -3.24 12.39 -12.05
N ARG A 747 -2.48 12.71 -13.12
CA ARG A 747 -1.44 11.84 -13.68
C ARG A 747 -0.06 12.38 -13.34
N ASN A 748 0.80 11.53 -12.81
CA ASN A 748 2.19 11.87 -12.52
C ASN A 748 3.01 11.89 -13.80
N ILE A 749 3.66 13.01 -14.07
CA ILE A 749 4.61 13.15 -15.17
C ILE A 749 6.00 12.89 -14.60
N ASP A 750 6.61 11.79 -15.01
CA ASP A 750 7.93 11.39 -14.53
C ASP A 750 9.01 11.90 -15.46
N GLY A 751 10.11 12.36 -14.89
CA GLY A 751 11.25 12.81 -15.67
C GLY A 751 12.58 12.53 -15.01
N GLY A 752 13.58 12.33 -15.85
CA GLY A 752 14.96 12.12 -15.44
C GLY A 752 15.93 12.62 -16.49
N PHE A 753 17.18 12.89 -16.09
CA PHE A 753 18.23 13.27 -17.00
C PHE A 753 19.57 12.66 -16.59
N SER A 754 20.47 12.56 -17.55
CA SER A 754 21.88 12.25 -17.33
C SER A 754 22.77 13.14 -18.16
N VAL A 755 23.92 13.54 -17.59
CA VAL A 755 25.00 14.25 -18.28
C VAL A 755 26.28 13.52 -17.98
N GLU A 756 27.01 13.12 -19.01
CA GLU A 756 28.31 12.46 -18.91
C GLU A 756 29.35 13.24 -19.71
N TYR A 757 30.45 13.56 -19.08
CA TYR A 757 31.62 14.13 -19.73
C TYR A 757 32.79 13.18 -19.59
N THR A 758 33.40 12.85 -20.71
CA THR A 758 34.60 11.96 -20.78
C THR A 758 35.74 12.73 -21.41
N LEU A 759 36.87 12.77 -20.75
CA LEU A 759 38.16 13.23 -21.26
C LEU A 759 39.05 11.99 -21.44
N SER A 760 39.41 11.65 -22.67
CA SER A 760 40.31 10.53 -22.99
C SER A 760 41.65 11.04 -23.47
N ASP A 761 42.73 10.37 -23.07
CA ASP A 761 44.11 10.59 -23.49
C ASP A 761 44.56 12.07 -23.31
N PRO A 762 44.41 12.62 -22.07
CA PRO A 762 44.74 14.02 -21.79
C PRO A 762 46.25 14.30 -22.03
N GLY A 763 46.51 15.35 -22.76
CA GLY A 763 47.89 15.74 -23.11
C GLY A 763 48.47 15.05 -24.34
N ASN A 764 47.74 14.16 -25.00
CA ASN A 764 48.14 13.53 -26.26
C ASN A 764 47.07 13.75 -27.36
N SER A 765 45.93 13.06 -27.29
CA SER A 765 44.84 13.29 -28.26
C SER A 765 43.74 14.21 -27.74
N ASP A 766 43.69 14.49 -26.45
CA ASP A 766 42.69 15.36 -25.78
C ASP A 766 41.27 15.15 -26.31
N SER A 767 40.88 13.89 -26.46
CA SER A 767 39.51 13.55 -26.91
C SER A 767 38.50 13.83 -25.81
N GLN A 768 37.57 14.73 -26.09
CA GLN A 768 36.49 15.10 -25.15
C GLN A 768 35.14 14.71 -25.71
N ILE A 769 34.32 14.05 -24.90
CA ILE A 769 32.97 13.63 -25.27
C ILE A 769 31.99 14.13 -24.22
N LEU A 770 30.95 14.81 -24.64
CA LEU A 770 29.81 15.19 -23.81
C LEU A 770 28.60 14.43 -24.31
N ARG A 771 27.94 13.70 -23.40
CA ARG A 771 26.65 13.05 -23.64
C ARG A 771 25.65 13.63 -22.64
N ALA A 772 24.50 14.06 -23.11
CA ALA A 772 23.41 14.47 -22.23
C ALA A 772 22.12 13.83 -22.73
N SER A 773 21.30 13.32 -21.82
CA SER A 773 20.01 12.78 -22.15
C SER A 773 18.97 13.24 -21.16
N GLY A 774 17.77 13.57 -21.64
CA GLY A 774 16.61 13.89 -20.83
C GLY A 774 15.39 13.13 -21.34
N ARG A 775 14.57 12.64 -20.41
CA ARG A 775 13.35 11.91 -20.77
C ARG A 775 12.21 12.30 -19.86
N LEU A 776 11.03 12.47 -20.47
CA LEU A 776 9.75 12.64 -19.80
C LEU A 776 8.86 11.44 -20.12
N SER A 777 8.13 10.94 -19.15
CA SER A 777 7.18 9.85 -19.31
C SER A 777 5.81 10.28 -18.79
N ILE A 778 4.81 10.15 -19.63
CA ILE A 778 3.43 10.54 -19.37
C ILE A 778 2.60 9.26 -19.38
N PRO A 779 2.03 8.80 -18.26
CA PRO A 779 1.23 7.59 -18.23
C PRO A 779 -0.08 7.79 -19.01
N LEU A 780 -0.35 6.90 -19.95
CA LEU A 780 -1.61 6.83 -20.70
C LEU A 780 -2.59 5.90 -19.97
N PHE A 781 -2.19 4.65 -19.80
CA PHE A 781 -2.82 3.60 -18.96
C PHE A 781 -1.77 2.53 -18.68
N GLN A 782 -1.88 1.79 -17.59
CA GLN A 782 -0.91 0.73 -17.27
C GLN A 782 -1.02 -0.43 -18.26
N PRO A 783 0.10 -0.92 -18.83
CA PRO A 783 1.50 -0.52 -18.58
C PRO A 783 2.04 0.54 -19.58
N LEU A 784 1.19 1.24 -20.36
CA LEU A 784 1.57 2.08 -21.49
C LEU A 784 1.81 3.54 -21.08
N GLN A 785 2.93 4.11 -21.54
CA GLN A 785 3.33 5.50 -21.32
C GLN A 785 3.71 6.16 -22.66
N LEU A 786 3.43 7.45 -22.81
CA LEU A 786 4.02 8.28 -23.84
C LEU A 786 5.37 8.80 -23.34
N THR A 787 6.42 8.67 -24.15
CA THR A 787 7.76 9.14 -23.84
C THR A 787 8.19 10.25 -24.78
N LEU A 788 8.79 11.29 -24.19
CA LEU A 788 9.47 12.36 -24.92
C LEU A 788 10.93 12.36 -24.47
N GLY A 789 11.85 12.38 -25.41
CA GLY A 789 13.28 12.33 -25.14
C GLY A 789 14.07 13.35 -25.94
N TYR A 790 15.16 13.76 -25.35
CA TYR A 790 16.19 14.55 -26.01
C TYR A 790 17.56 14.01 -25.65
N ASP A 791 18.36 13.66 -26.63
CA ASP A 791 19.73 13.17 -26.49
C ASP A 791 20.69 14.12 -27.21
N LEU A 792 21.74 14.56 -26.53
CA LEU A 792 22.82 15.37 -27.07
C LEU A 792 24.12 14.56 -27.06
N TYR A 793 24.81 14.53 -28.15
CA TYR A 793 26.16 14.00 -28.27
C TYR A 793 27.07 15.08 -28.84
N ALA A 794 28.16 15.36 -28.15
CA ALA A 794 29.18 16.27 -28.61
C ALA A 794 30.56 15.67 -28.46
N ARG A 795 31.44 15.88 -29.44
CA ARG A 795 32.84 15.42 -29.40
C ARG A 795 33.80 16.45 -30.00
N THR A 796 34.94 16.56 -29.39
CA THR A 796 36.11 17.25 -29.97
C THR A 796 37.38 16.41 -29.73
N VAL A 797 38.37 16.63 -30.55
CA VAL A 797 39.71 15.97 -30.46
C VAL A 797 40.76 17.02 -30.81
N ASN A 798 41.84 17.11 -29.99
CA ASN A 798 42.97 18.01 -30.18
C ASN A 798 42.56 19.49 -30.33
N GLY A 799 41.53 19.95 -29.58
CA GLY A 799 41.06 21.32 -29.64
C GLY A 799 40.35 21.73 -30.91
N GLN A 800 39.96 20.76 -31.77
CA GLN A 800 39.17 21.06 -32.97
C GLN A 800 37.76 21.57 -32.56
N ALA A 801 37.03 22.09 -33.56
CA ALA A 801 35.64 22.45 -33.33
C ALA A 801 34.79 21.24 -32.86
N TRP A 802 33.87 21.51 -31.98
CA TRP A 802 32.97 20.47 -31.50
C TRP A 802 32.04 19.94 -32.60
N GLY A 803 32.06 18.63 -32.81
CA GLY A 803 30.99 17.95 -33.53
C GLY A 803 29.76 17.77 -32.63
N LEU A 804 28.59 18.15 -33.12
CA LEU A 804 27.34 18.14 -32.35
C LEU A 804 26.27 17.34 -33.08
N ALA A 805 25.70 16.35 -32.39
CA ALA A 805 24.49 15.64 -32.80
C ALA A 805 23.45 15.72 -31.70
N HIS A 806 22.23 16.02 -32.09
CA HIS A 806 21.10 16.01 -31.17
C HIS A 806 19.96 15.18 -31.73
N ASP A 807 19.30 14.44 -30.87
CA ASP A 807 18.22 13.51 -31.20
C ASP A 807 16.99 13.85 -30.37
N THR A 808 15.87 14.08 -31.05
CA THR A 808 14.57 14.25 -30.40
C THR A 808 13.73 13.01 -30.61
N THR A 809 13.23 12.45 -29.54
CA THR A 809 12.49 11.18 -29.54
C THR A 809 11.07 11.39 -29.06
N ILE A 810 10.11 10.79 -29.76
CA ILE A 810 8.74 10.59 -29.31
C ILE A 810 8.40 9.12 -29.45
N GLY A 811 7.83 8.51 -28.42
CA GLY A 811 7.57 7.08 -28.45
C GLY A 811 6.53 6.61 -27.46
N LEU A 812 6.21 5.34 -27.55
CA LEU A 812 5.37 4.62 -26.60
C LEU A 812 6.26 3.66 -25.82
N ARG A 813 6.15 3.69 -24.50
CA ARG A 813 6.88 2.83 -23.58
C ARG A 813 5.93 1.83 -22.97
N ILE A 814 6.33 0.58 -22.95
CA ILE A 814 5.74 -0.47 -22.10
C ILE A 814 6.75 -0.74 -20.99
N ALA A 815 6.32 -0.52 -19.75
CA ALA A 815 7.17 -0.70 -18.58
C ALA A 815 6.64 -1.81 -17.69
N PHE A 816 7.45 -2.82 -17.43
CA PHE A 816 7.22 -3.84 -16.43
C PHE A 816 8.28 -3.72 -15.34
N SER A 817 7.85 -3.63 -14.10
CA SER A 817 8.77 -3.69 -12.97
C SER A 817 8.32 -4.81 -12.04
N ARG A 818 9.23 -5.69 -11.67
CA ARG A 818 9.03 -6.71 -10.67
C ARG A 818 10.20 -6.68 -9.71
N SER A 819 9.94 -6.42 -8.45
CA SER A 819 10.92 -6.66 -7.41
C SER A 819 10.93 -8.16 -7.13
N VAL A 820 12.03 -8.80 -7.37
CA VAL A 820 12.27 -10.20 -7.00
C VAL A 820 13.37 -10.19 -5.98
N GLN A 821 13.08 -10.69 -4.81
CA GLN A 821 14.11 -10.96 -3.83
C GLN A 821 14.72 -12.33 -4.19
N LEU A 822 15.90 -12.30 -4.74
CA LEU A 822 16.70 -13.50 -4.96
C LEU A 822 17.72 -13.55 -3.81
N PHE A 823 17.49 -14.47 -2.86
CA PHE A 823 18.36 -14.91 -1.75
C PHE A 823 18.71 -13.87 -0.71
#